data_96077ef74a2e5d53f993d9ef2d4b37e2
#
_entry.id   96077ef74a2e5d53f993d9ef2d4b37e2
#
_cell.length_a   1.000
_cell.length_b   1.000
_cell.length_c   1.000
_cell.angle_alpha   90.00
_cell.angle_beta   90.00
_cell.angle_gamma   90.00
#
_symmetry.space_group_name_H-M   'P 1'
#
loop_
_entity.id
_entity.type
_entity.pdbx_description
1 polymer ?
#
loop_
_entity_poly.entity_id
_entity_poly.type
_entity_poly.pdbx_seq_one_letter_code
_entity_poly.pdbx_strand_id
1 'polypeptide(L)'
;LDEIIKEYPVMLNTAQTLHRLGIQAFEPILIEGKAIQLHPLVCAAFNADFDGDQMAVHVPLSLEAQVETRVLMLSSNNILSPSNGSPIIVPSQDIVLGIYYMSREKPNAMGEGMIFSDVEEVHRAYQQKIIDLQAKIKVRIEVKESEDDDLPATPTIVSTTVGRAVLAEILPKNIPFKYINKDLDKRAISELFDASYRLAGLKATVLLADQIMYTGFKYSTIAGVSIGVNDMVIPKQKSKMVMGAEKEVKDIEKQYNSGLLTAGERYNKVVDIWSHTNDQVSQAMMKELGTETSKISSGKSVEHKSFNSIYMMADSGARGSAAQIRQLSGMRGLMAKPDGSIIETPITANFREGLDVMQYFISTHGARKGLADTALKTANSGYLTRRLVDVSQDLVVIEEDCGTKSGILMKPLIEGGDIVEPLQERVLGRTLLKDLTVKDSKDIILPAGTLLDEKNVALLEQNAIDEVWVRSAITCETRHGICAKCYGRDLAKGRIVSTGEAVGVVAAQSIGEPGTQLTMRTFHIGGAASRSVAANSIEIKTSGTARYHNLNVVENTKKDNVVISRSGELGILDDSGREKERYKIPYGAVITIKDEAKVAMGQTVATWDPYTTPFITETAGIVEFKDFEDGVSIDRVTDDLTGIETILIKDQTSVSFDKNLKPMVKLVAVSYTHLRAHETS
;
A
#
# COMPACT_ATOMS: atom_id res chain seq x y z
N LEU A 1 21.94 45.09 -1.00
CA LEU A 1 20.99 44.04 -1.42
C LEU A 1 20.70 43.09 -0.27
N ASP A 2 21.70 42.60 0.46
CA ASP A 2 21.49 41.67 1.59
C ASP A 2 20.56 42.24 2.67
N GLU A 3 20.65 43.51 2.99
CA GLU A 3 19.78 44.17 3.96
C GLU A 3 18.32 44.27 3.49
N ILE A 4 18.10 44.45 2.17
CA ILE A 4 16.76 44.58 1.59
C ILE A 4 16.10 43.22 1.45
N ILE A 5 16.86 42.17 1.13
CA ILE A 5 16.37 40.80 0.91
C ILE A 5 16.08 40.11 2.23
N LYS A 6 16.78 40.48 3.29
CA LYS A 6 16.60 39.91 4.62
C LYS A 6 15.14 40.07 5.06
N GLU A 7 14.53 38.94 5.41
CA GLU A 7 13.12 38.87 5.80
C GLU A 7 12.09 39.16 4.68
N TYR A 8 12.49 39.30 3.41
CA TYR A 8 11.57 39.54 2.31
C TYR A 8 11.12 38.18 1.71
N PRO A 9 9.82 37.80 1.78
CA PRO A 9 9.38 36.53 1.26
C PRO A 9 9.32 36.51 -0.26
N VAL A 10 9.79 35.46 -0.89
CA VAL A 10 9.74 35.20 -2.33
C VAL A 10 9.03 33.91 -2.59
N MET A 11 8.13 33.87 -3.56
CA MET A 11 7.41 32.67 -3.94
C MET A 11 8.12 31.92 -5.08
N LEU A 12 8.27 30.61 -4.95
CA LEU A 12 8.72 29.73 -6.01
C LEU A 12 7.55 28.95 -6.55
N ASN A 13 7.44 28.82 -7.86
CA ASN A 13 6.43 28.06 -8.57
C ASN A 13 7.08 27.10 -9.55
N THR A 14 6.71 25.81 -9.46
CA THR A 14 7.10 24.81 -10.46
C THR A 14 6.29 24.94 -11.74
N ALA A 15 6.85 24.55 -12.89
CA ALA A 15 6.14 24.62 -14.18
C ALA A 15 4.90 23.73 -14.22
N GLN A 16 4.90 22.59 -13.51
CA GLN A 16 3.77 21.67 -13.40
C GLN A 16 3.17 21.73 -11.99
N THR A 17 2.31 22.71 -11.74
CA THR A 17 1.62 22.83 -10.46
C THR A 17 0.44 21.86 -10.41
N LEU A 18 0.60 20.75 -9.71
CA LEU A 18 -0.45 19.72 -9.58
C LEU A 18 -1.39 19.98 -8.39
N HIS A 19 -0.91 20.61 -7.35
CA HIS A 19 -1.65 20.93 -6.12
C HIS A 19 -1.12 22.21 -5.49
N ARG A 20 -1.81 22.72 -4.47
CA ARG A 20 -1.49 24.03 -3.85
C ARG A 20 -0.06 24.13 -3.30
N LEU A 21 0.56 23.01 -2.91
CA LEU A 21 1.95 22.99 -2.42
C LEU A 21 3.01 23.12 -3.54
N GLY A 22 2.61 23.15 -4.81
CA GLY A 22 3.48 23.49 -5.93
C GLY A 22 3.86 24.98 -5.99
N ILE A 23 3.30 25.81 -5.10
CA ILE A 23 3.69 27.21 -4.90
C ILE A 23 3.98 27.39 -3.41
N GLN A 24 5.21 27.69 -3.06
CA GLN A 24 5.63 27.92 -1.68
C GLN A 24 6.52 29.16 -1.58
N ALA A 25 6.51 29.77 -0.41
CA ALA A 25 7.31 30.93 -0.12
C ALA A 25 8.56 30.57 0.69
N PHE A 26 9.62 31.32 0.43
CA PHE A 26 10.93 31.16 1.07
C PHE A 26 11.54 32.54 1.36
N GLU A 27 12.42 32.55 2.32
CA GLU A 27 13.34 33.72 2.50
C GLU A 27 14.58 33.50 1.63
N PRO A 28 14.92 34.42 0.70
CA PRO A 28 16.01 34.23 -0.21
C PRO A 28 17.37 34.47 0.46
N ILE A 29 18.38 33.75 0.02
CA ILE A 29 19.79 33.93 0.37
C ILE A 29 20.56 34.16 -0.94
N LEU A 30 21.39 35.18 -0.99
CA LEU A 30 22.22 35.45 -2.16
C LEU A 30 23.36 34.42 -2.27
N ILE A 31 23.48 33.83 -3.44
CA ILE A 31 24.55 32.91 -3.81
C ILE A 31 25.22 33.34 -5.11
N GLU A 32 26.45 32.93 -5.35
CA GLU A 32 27.10 33.04 -6.64
C GLU A 32 26.59 31.97 -7.60
N GLY A 33 26.34 32.35 -8.86
CA GLY A 33 25.85 31.44 -9.89
C GLY A 33 24.50 31.83 -10.45
N LYS A 34 23.99 31.02 -11.40
CA LYS A 34 22.72 31.25 -12.12
C LYS A 34 21.63 30.25 -11.76
N ALA A 35 21.94 29.26 -10.92
CA ALA A 35 21.00 28.22 -10.51
C ALA A 35 20.33 28.55 -9.17
N ILE A 36 19.06 28.20 -9.03
CA ILE A 36 18.33 28.27 -7.76
C ILE A 36 18.72 27.04 -6.93
N GLN A 37 19.18 27.26 -5.71
CA GLN A 37 19.40 26.19 -4.73
C GLN A 37 18.10 25.99 -3.94
N LEU A 38 17.50 24.81 -4.07
CA LEU A 38 16.25 24.46 -3.39
C LEU A 38 16.55 23.54 -2.21
N HIS A 39 15.86 23.76 -1.09
CA HIS A 39 15.98 22.90 0.09
C HIS A 39 15.50 21.46 -0.23
N PRO A 40 16.29 20.41 0.07
CA PRO A 40 15.96 19.05 -0.33
C PRO A 40 14.62 18.53 0.17
N LEU A 41 14.19 18.91 1.38
CA LEU A 41 12.93 18.44 1.97
C LEU A 41 11.67 18.97 1.28
N VAL A 42 11.74 20.06 0.52
CA VAL A 42 10.60 20.60 -0.24
C VAL A 42 10.50 20.04 -1.66
N CYS A 43 11.52 19.33 -2.14
CA CYS A 43 11.51 18.73 -3.48
C CYS A 43 10.32 17.80 -3.70
N ALA A 44 9.92 17.04 -2.69
CA ALA A 44 8.76 16.14 -2.76
C ALA A 44 7.45 16.91 -2.99
N ALA A 45 7.26 18.06 -2.32
CA ALA A 45 6.07 18.90 -2.47
C ALA A 45 5.97 19.54 -3.86
N PHE A 46 7.11 19.94 -4.44
CA PHE A 46 7.18 20.48 -5.80
C PHE A 46 7.19 19.41 -6.89
N ASN A 47 7.36 18.14 -6.54
CA ASN A 47 7.70 17.07 -7.48
C ASN A 47 8.87 17.47 -8.39
N ALA A 48 9.88 18.12 -7.82
CA ALA A 48 11.05 18.66 -8.51
C ALA A 48 12.27 17.77 -8.30
N ASP A 49 13.08 17.65 -9.35
CA ASP A 49 14.42 17.06 -9.29
C ASP A 49 15.45 18.04 -9.87
N PHE A 50 16.72 17.66 -9.87
CA PHE A 50 17.81 18.56 -10.28
C PHE A 50 18.39 18.18 -11.65
N ASP A 51 17.57 17.66 -12.55
CA ASP A 51 17.95 17.25 -13.90
C ASP A 51 17.82 18.39 -14.95
N GLY A 52 17.42 19.58 -14.52
CA GLY A 52 17.23 20.75 -15.39
C GLY A 52 15.86 21.39 -15.25
N ASP A 53 15.09 21.03 -14.22
CA ASP A 53 13.80 21.65 -13.91
C ASP A 53 13.94 23.17 -13.75
N GLN A 54 12.94 23.90 -14.22
CA GLN A 54 12.84 25.35 -14.12
C GLN A 54 11.73 25.74 -13.14
N MET A 55 11.98 26.84 -12.39
CA MET A 55 10.99 27.43 -11.48
C MET A 55 10.84 28.93 -11.76
N ALA A 56 9.62 29.42 -11.67
CA ALA A 56 9.32 30.83 -11.68
C ALA A 56 9.48 31.43 -10.28
N VAL A 57 10.05 32.61 -10.19
CA VAL A 57 10.22 33.38 -8.96
C VAL A 57 9.23 34.54 -8.98
N HIS A 58 8.39 34.65 -7.95
CA HIS A 58 7.43 35.73 -7.80
C HIS A 58 7.73 36.54 -6.55
N VAL A 59 7.72 37.87 -6.72
CA VAL A 59 8.01 38.84 -5.65
C VAL A 59 6.71 39.53 -5.25
N PRO A 60 6.16 39.35 -4.04
CA PRO A 60 4.98 40.06 -3.59
C PRO A 60 5.29 41.55 -3.36
N LEU A 61 4.51 42.45 -3.98
CA LEU A 61 4.81 43.88 -3.96
C LEU A 61 4.05 44.61 -2.85
N SER A 62 2.79 44.26 -2.57
CA SER A 62 2.00 44.93 -1.52
C SER A 62 2.26 44.34 -0.14
N LEU A 63 2.02 45.11 0.91
CA LEU A 63 2.16 44.63 2.30
C LEU A 63 1.18 43.48 2.62
N GLU A 64 -0.03 43.56 2.08
CA GLU A 64 -1.05 42.51 2.24
C GLU A 64 -0.55 41.22 1.59
N ALA A 65 -0.01 41.27 0.37
CA ALA A 65 0.54 40.11 -0.33
C ALA A 65 1.75 39.52 0.41
N GLN A 66 2.59 40.34 1.02
CA GLN A 66 3.71 39.88 1.85
C GLN A 66 3.23 39.16 3.11
N VAL A 67 2.19 39.67 3.78
CA VAL A 67 1.60 39.03 4.97
C VAL A 67 0.96 37.72 4.60
N GLU A 68 0.14 37.64 3.53
CA GLU A 68 -0.44 36.38 3.04
C GLU A 68 0.65 35.38 2.69
N THR A 69 1.71 35.80 2.01
CA THR A 69 2.85 34.94 1.65
C THR A 69 3.53 34.36 2.88
N ARG A 70 3.73 35.14 3.94
CA ARG A 70 4.35 34.67 5.18
C ARG A 70 3.44 33.76 5.99
N VAL A 71 2.15 34.06 6.10
CA VAL A 71 1.22 33.33 6.98
C VAL A 71 0.76 32.02 6.33
N LEU A 72 0.44 32.06 5.02
CA LEU A 72 -0.22 30.94 4.33
C LEU A 72 0.75 30.10 3.51
N MET A 73 1.76 30.73 2.87
CA MET A 73 2.55 30.08 1.82
C MET A 73 3.98 29.72 2.25
N LEU A 74 4.46 30.18 3.40
CA LEU A 74 5.81 29.87 3.85
C LEU A 74 5.96 28.33 4.00
N SER A 75 7.04 27.77 3.45
CA SER A 75 7.27 26.33 3.43
C SER A 75 7.32 25.70 4.83
N SER A 76 7.85 26.43 5.82
CA SER A 76 7.87 25.99 7.22
C SER A 76 6.48 25.85 7.85
N ASN A 77 5.44 26.51 7.31
CA ASN A 77 4.06 26.42 7.80
C ASN A 77 3.28 25.28 7.11
N ASN A 78 3.78 24.74 6.01
CA ASN A 78 3.11 23.72 5.21
C ASN A 78 3.81 22.35 5.35
N ILE A 79 3.79 21.79 6.55
CA ILE A 79 4.43 20.51 6.87
C ILE A 79 3.55 19.32 6.51
N LEU A 80 2.23 19.44 6.73
CA LEU A 80 1.27 18.35 6.51
C LEU A 80 0.65 18.43 5.11
N SER A 81 0.41 17.26 4.51
CA SER A 81 -0.30 17.16 3.24
C SER A 81 -1.80 17.42 3.44
N PRO A 82 -2.45 18.22 2.58
CA PRO A 82 -3.89 18.42 2.63
C PRO A 82 -4.70 17.18 2.20
N SER A 83 -4.08 16.18 1.54
CA SER A 83 -4.77 14.99 1.07
C SER A 83 -5.03 13.96 2.15
N ASN A 84 -4.04 13.68 3.00
CA ASN A 84 -4.11 12.62 4.02
C ASN A 84 -3.62 13.05 5.41
N GLY A 85 -3.11 14.29 5.56
CA GLY A 85 -2.58 14.80 6.83
C GLY A 85 -1.22 14.20 7.23
N SER A 86 -0.57 13.40 6.40
CA SER A 86 0.79 12.93 6.65
C SER A 86 1.81 14.04 6.39
N PRO A 87 2.99 14.00 7.04
CA PRO A 87 4.05 14.94 6.75
C PRO A 87 4.50 14.86 5.29
N ILE A 88 4.62 16.00 4.60
CA ILE A 88 5.13 16.07 3.23
C ILE A 88 6.63 16.31 3.18
N ILE A 89 7.19 16.92 4.21
CA ILE A 89 8.63 17.17 4.37
C ILE A 89 9.37 15.90 4.84
N VAL A 90 9.12 14.78 4.19
CA VAL A 90 9.76 13.51 4.56
C VAL A 90 11.10 13.40 3.84
N PRO A 91 12.18 13.04 4.57
CA PRO A 91 13.47 12.75 3.97
C PRO A 91 13.39 11.66 2.91
N SER A 92 14.29 11.75 1.94
CA SER A 92 14.38 10.78 0.83
C SER A 92 15.84 10.43 0.53
N GLN A 93 16.03 9.37 -0.25
CA GLN A 93 17.33 8.98 -0.81
C GLN A 93 18.45 8.92 0.24
N ASP A 94 19.50 9.71 0.10
CA ASP A 94 20.71 9.67 0.92
C ASP A 94 20.45 9.96 2.41
N ILE A 95 19.48 10.84 2.69
CA ILE A 95 19.12 11.18 4.08
C ILE A 95 18.57 9.94 4.79
N VAL A 96 17.62 9.24 4.15
CA VAL A 96 17.03 8.00 4.69
C VAL A 96 18.10 6.92 4.84
N LEU A 97 18.96 6.77 3.83
CA LEU A 97 20.01 5.75 3.84
C LEU A 97 20.99 5.99 4.99
N GLY A 98 21.40 7.25 5.22
CA GLY A 98 22.32 7.60 6.31
C GLY A 98 21.73 7.35 7.69
N ILE A 99 20.47 7.74 7.92
CA ILE A 99 19.76 7.48 9.18
C ILE A 99 19.52 5.99 9.41
N TYR A 100 19.16 5.26 8.36
CA TYR A 100 18.96 3.81 8.41
C TYR A 100 20.28 3.11 8.76
N TYR A 101 21.38 3.42 8.09
CA TYR A 101 22.71 2.87 8.39
C TYR A 101 23.12 3.12 9.83
N MET A 102 22.88 4.32 10.34
CA MET A 102 23.19 4.73 11.70
C MET A 102 22.34 3.99 12.74
N SER A 103 21.06 3.75 12.45
CA SER A 103 20.11 3.14 13.41
C SER A 103 20.19 1.63 13.50
N ARG A 104 20.91 0.95 12.60
CA ARG A 104 21.00 -0.51 12.55
C ARG A 104 21.86 -1.09 13.67
N GLU A 105 21.54 -2.32 14.08
CA GLU A 105 22.30 -3.12 15.03
C GLU A 105 23.17 -4.13 14.28
N LYS A 106 24.44 -4.25 14.65
CA LYS A 106 25.37 -5.26 14.14
C LYS A 106 25.88 -6.10 15.31
N PRO A 107 25.60 -7.41 15.33
CA PRO A 107 26.12 -8.27 16.38
C PRO A 107 27.65 -8.39 16.26
N ASN A 108 28.29 -8.54 17.39
CA ASN A 108 29.76 -8.66 17.53
C ASN A 108 30.54 -7.41 17.02
N ALA A 109 29.91 -6.24 17.08
CA ALA A 109 30.57 -4.97 16.80
C ALA A 109 31.50 -4.57 17.95
N MET A 110 32.53 -3.78 17.63
CA MET A 110 33.49 -3.33 18.64
C MET A 110 32.80 -2.48 19.71
N GLY A 111 32.97 -2.83 21.00
CA GLY A 111 32.32 -2.14 22.11
C GLY A 111 30.91 -2.64 22.48
N GLU A 112 30.51 -3.79 21.97
CA GLU A 112 29.20 -4.38 22.31
C GLU A 112 29.11 -4.68 23.84
N GLY A 113 28.00 -4.26 24.45
CA GLY A 113 27.69 -4.49 25.86
C GLY A 113 28.26 -3.45 26.82
N MET A 114 29.00 -2.45 26.36
CA MET A 114 29.48 -1.35 27.20
C MET A 114 28.35 -0.52 27.79
N ILE A 115 28.58 0.05 28.97
CA ILE A 115 27.62 0.88 29.70
C ILE A 115 28.21 2.30 29.81
N PHE A 116 27.39 3.28 29.45
CA PHE A 116 27.77 4.69 29.45
C PHE A 116 26.86 5.52 30.36
N SER A 117 27.45 6.56 30.98
CA SER A 117 26.75 7.43 31.93
C SER A 117 25.79 8.41 31.21
N ASP A 118 26.18 8.89 30.01
CA ASP A 118 25.44 9.83 29.21
C ASP A 118 25.78 9.71 27.70
N VAL A 119 25.06 10.46 26.85
CA VAL A 119 25.27 10.44 25.41
C VAL A 119 26.60 11.11 24.99
N GLU A 120 27.09 12.10 25.77
CA GLU A 120 28.36 12.74 25.48
C GLU A 120 29.54 11.79 25.63
N GLU A 121 29.50 10.90 26.64
CA GLU A 121 30.50 9.86 26.81
C GLU A 121 30.51 8.88 25.64
N VAL A 122 29.32 8.50 25.12
CA VAL A 122 29.18 7.68 23.90
C VAL A 122 29.83 8.38 22.72
N HIS A 123 29.60 9.68 22.57
CA HIS A 123 30.17 10.48 21.47
C HIS A 123 31.72 10.50 21.53
N ARG A 124 32.29 10.71 22.71
CA ARG A 124 33.76 10.68 22.91
C ARG A 124 34.36 9.31 22.59
N ALA A 125 33.71 8.24 23.06
CA ALA A 125 34.16 6.87 22.79
C ALA A 125 34.08 6.53 21.30
N TYR A 126 33.04 6.99 20.59
CA TYR A 126 32.90 6.84 19.14
C TYR A 126 33.97 7.61 18.38
N GLN A 127 34.22 8.87 18.72
CA GLN A 127 35.27 9.68 18.08
C GLN A 127 36.66 9.08 18.26
N GLN A 128 36.93 8.46 19.41
CA GLN A 128 38.19 7.75 19.69
C GLN A 128 38.26 6.37 19.04
N LYS A 129 37.21 5.94 18.30
CA LYS A 129 37.11 4.63 17.65
C LYS A 129 37.23 3.45 18.64
N ILE A 130 36.77 3.62 19.87
CA ILE A 130 36.69 2.57 20.89
C ILE A 130 35.43 1.70 20.64
N ILE A 131 34.39 2.31 20.10
CA ILE A 131 33.11 1.66 19.81
C ILE A 131 32.69 1.91 18.36
N ASP A 132 32.03 0.91 17.77
CA ASP A 132 31.41 1.02 16.44
C ASP A 132 30.03 1.65 16.53
N LEU A 133 29.60 2.31 15.43
CA LEU A 133 28.30 2.98 15.32
C LEU A 133 27.10 2.06 15.55
N GLN A 134 27.21 0.81 15.09
CA GLN A 134 26.15 -0.21 15.17
C GLN A 134 26.25 -1.11 16.40
N ALA A 135 27.19 -0.83 17.32
CA ALA A 135 27.37 -1.63 18.53
C ALA A 135 26.19 -1.43 19.50
N LYS A 136 25.70 -2.53 20.06
CA LYS A 136 24.69 -2.52 21.12
C LYS A 136 25.30 -2.13 22.45
N ILE A 137 24.78 -1.06 23.04
CA ILE A 137 25.27 -0.48 24.30
C ILE A 137 24.12 -0.27 25.29
N LYS A 138 24.47 0.02 26.53
CA LYS A 138 23.52 0.54 27.52
C LYS A 138 23.93 1.96 27.90
N VAL A 139 23.00 2.88 27.81
CA VAL A 139 23.26 4.29 28.10
C VAL A 139 22.12 4.86 28.94
N ARG A 140 22.46 5.75 29.85
CA ARG A 140 21.46 6.49 30.63
C ARG A 140 21.01 7.70 29.81
N ILE A 141 19.74 7.73 29.45
CA ILE A 141 19.11 8.81 28.69
C ILE A 141 17.91 9.34 29.47
N GLU A 142 17.64 10.62 29.38
CA GLU A 142 16.38 11.20 29.83
C GLU A 142 15.26 10.74 28.89
N VAL A 143 14.47 9.77 29.32
CA VAL A 143 13.40 9.19 28.51
C VAL A 143 12.04 9.58 29.04
N LYS A 144 11.17 10.03 28.16
CA LYS A 144 9.74 10.13 28.41
C LYS A 144 9.10 8.79 27.99
N GLU A 145 8.51 8.07 28.95
CA GLU A 145 7.96 6.72 28.70
C GLU A 145 6.56 6.76 28.04
N SER A 146 5.78 7.79 28.36
CA SER A 146 4.42 7.94 27.83
C SER A 146 4.26 9.22 27.01
N GLU A 147 3.19 9.28 26.24
CA GLU A 147 2.80 10.46 25.45
C GLU A 147 2.04 11.51 26.28
N ASP A 148 1.72 11.21 27.55
CA ASP A 148 1.03 12.13 28.42
C ASP A 148 1.91 13.34 28.78
N ASP A 149 1.38 14.53 28.61
CA ASP A 149 2.10 15.80 28.71
C ASP A 149 2.63 16.13 30.12
N ASP A 150 2.11 15.46 31.14
CA ASP A 150 2.34 15.82 32.55
C ASP A 150 3.50 15.07 33.24
N LEU A 151 4.07 14.03 32.60
CA LEU A 151 5.15 13.26 33.22
C LEU A 151 6.52 13.82 32.83
N PRO A 152 7.38 14.19 33.81
CA PRO A 152 8.73 14.63 33.53
C PRO A 152 9.59 13.49 32.97
N ALA A 153 10.52 13.82 32.08
CA ALA A 153 11.50 12.87 31.58
C ALA A 153 12.34 12.33 32.75
N THR A 154 12.46 11.01 32.86
CA THR A 154 13.25 10.36 33.90
C THR A 154 14.53 9.77 33.31
N PRO A 155 15.68 9.91 33.98
CA PRO A 155 16.91 9.31 33.52
C PRO A 155 16.88 7.78 33.73
N THR A 156 16.69 7.03 32.62
CA THR A 156 16.64 5.56 32.64
C THR A 156 17.78 4.96 31.85
N ILE A 157 18.22 3.77 32.23
CA ILE A 157 19.26 3.01 31.50
C ILE A 157 18.54 2.20 30.42
N VAL A 158 18.75 2.60 29.14
CA VAL A 158 18.14 1.95 27.99
C VAL A 158 19.17 1.15 27.21
N SER A 159 18.75 -0.02 26.72
CA SER A 159 19.55 -0.80 25.77
C SER A 159 19.27 -0.28 24.37
N THR A 160 20.32 0.22 23.69
CA THR A 160 20.22 0.85 22.37
C THR A 160 21.52 0.66 21.59
N THR A 161 21.64 1.24 20.40
CA THR A 161 22.89 1.29 19.64
C THR A 161 23.54 2.66 19.78
N VAL A 162 24.85 2.72 19.50
CA VAL A 162 25.61 3.99 19.49
C VAL A 162 24.94 5.02 18.58
N GLY A 163 24.55 4.61 17.36
CA GLY A 163 23.91 5.51 16.41
C GLY A 163 22.56 6.04 16.89
N ARG A 164 21.73 5.21 17.51
CA ARG A 164 20.44 5.65 18.09
C ARG A 164 20.63 6.57 19.29
N ALA A 165 21.67 6.34 20.11
CA ALA A 165 22.01 7.23 21.21
C ALA A 165 22.43 8.62 20.71
N VAL A 166 23.21 8.69 19.63
CA VAL A 166 23.59 9.96 19.00
C VAL A 166 22.37 10.68 18.39
N LEU A 167 21.41 9.95 17.81
CA LEU A 167 20.14 10.51 17.34
C LEU A 167 19.27 11.05 18.47
N ALA A 168 19.37 10.50 19.67
CA ALA A 168 18.63 11.00 20.83
C ALA A 168 18.98 12.43 21.22
N GLU A 169 20.18 12.88 20.91
CA GLU A 169 20.63 14.29 21.16
C GLU A 169 19.87 15.31 20.29
N ILE A 170 19.47 14.88 19.09
CA ILE A 170 18.75 15.71 18.14
C ILE A 170 17.25 15.77 18.46
N LEU A 171 16.75 14.81 19.23
CA LEU A 171 15.33 14.66 19.52
C LEU A 171 14.83 15.76 20.45
N PRO A 172 13.70 16.44 20.15
CA PRO A 172 13.04 17.32 21.11
C PRO A 172 12.64 16.57 22.38
N LYS A 173 12.82 17.21 23.55
CA LYS A 173 12.60 16.61 24.88
C LYS A 173 11.20 16.02 25.11
N ASN A 174 10.21 16.46 24.34
CA ASN A 174 8.83 16.03 24.49
C ASN A 174 8.50 14.72 23.75
N ILE A 175 9.43 14.19 22.95
CA ILE A 175 9.19 12.99 22.13
C ILE A 175 9.74 11.75 22.85
N PRO A 176 8.94 10.68 23.01
CA PRO A 176 9.40 9.42 23.58
C PRO A 176 10.52 8.77 22.78
N PHE A 177 11.53 8.25 23.47
CA PHE A 177 12.68 7.59 22.85
C PHE A 177 12.31 6.32 22.05
N LYS A 178 11.14 5.73 22.32
CA LYS A 178 10.62 4.56 21.58
C LYS A 178 10.58 4.75 20.06
N TYR A 179 10.35 6.01 19.59
CA TYR A 179 10.31 6.32 18.15
C TYR A 179 11.65 6.17 17.45
N ILE A 180 12.76 6.33 18.18
CA ILE A 180 14.13 6.21 17.64
C ILE A 180 14.74 4.84 17.92
N ASN A 181 14.34 4.14 18.99
CA ASN A 181 14.93 2.88 19.38
C ASN A 181 14.49 1.68 18.52
N LYS A 182 14.39 1.89 17.22
CA LYS A 182 14.11 0.88 16.19
C LYS A 182 14.95 1.16 14.95
N ASP A 183 14.95 0.25 13.98
CA ASP A 183 15.54 0.53 12.67
C ASP A 183 14.71 1.63 12.00
N LEU A 184 15.36 2.75 11.65
CA LEU A 184 14.69 3.92 11.10
C LEU A 184 14.63 3.84 9.56
N ASP A 185 13.62 3.20 9.05
CA ASP A 185 13.26 3.24 7.65
C ASP A 185 12.47 4.53 7.31
N LYS A 186 12.12 4.72 6.04
CA LYS A 186 11.36 5.89 5.58
C LYS A 186 10.02 6.06 6.31
N ARG A 187 9.34 4.94 6.66
CA ARG A 187 8.06 4.95 7.36
C ARG A 187 8.24 5.39 8.81
N ALA A 188 9.22 4.80 9.50
CA ALA A 188 9.54 5.17 10.88
C ALA A 188 9.95 6.64 11.02
N ILE A 189 10.68 7.19 10.05
CA ILE A 189 11.02 8.62 10.03
C ILE A 189 9.76 9.48 9.82
N SER A 190 8.83 9.06 8.95
CA SER A 190 7.56 9.77 8.77
C SER A 190 6.70 9.75 10.06
N GLU A 191 6.63 8.61 10.74
CA GLU A 191 5.97 8.50 12.06
C GLU A 191 6.62 9.41 13.11
N LEU A 192 7.96 9.51 13.09
CA LEU A 192 8.69 10.40 13.99
C LEU A 192 8.34 11.87 13.74
N PHE A 193 8.23 12.30 12.47
CA PHE A 193 7.83 13.68 12.15
C PHE A 193 6.38 13.97 12.52
N ASP A 194 5.48 13.02 12.30
CA ASP A 194 4.09 13.16 12.70
C ASP A 194 3.96 13.28 14.25
N ALA A 195 4.66 12.42 15.00
CA ALA A 195 4.73 12.50 16.45
C ALA A 195 5.36 13.82 16.92
N SER A 196 6.43 14.29 16.26
CA SER A 196 7.06 15.59 16.56
C SER A 196 6.11 16.75 16.35
N TYR A 197 5.38 16.75 15.23
CA TYR A 197 4.42 17.81 14.94
C TYR A 197 3.31 17.91 15.99
N ARG A 198 2.82 16.77 16.49
CA ARG A 198 1.75 16.71 17.48
C ARG A 198 2.22 17.02 18.89
N LEU A 199 3.37 16.50 19.31
CA LEU A 199 3.86 16.60 20.70
C LEU A 199 4.75 17.82 20.94
N ALA A 200 5.58 18.20 19.97
CA ALA A 200 6.53 19.29 20.12
C ALA A 200 6.18 20.56 19.32
N GLY A 201 5.21 20.45 18.39
CA GLY A 201 4.70 21.55 17.61
C GLY A 201 5.53 21.87 16.36
N LEU A 202 5.03 22.84 15.56
CA LEU A 202 5.54 23.21 14.26
C LEU A 202 7.04 23.56 14.25
N LYS A 203 7.45 24.48 15.10
CA LYS A 203 8.84 24.99 15.13
C LYS A 203 9.86 23.92 15.48
N ALA A 204 9.56 23.08 16.47
CA ALA A 204 10.45 21.99 16.86
C ALA A 204 10.57 20.94 15.74
N THR A 205 9.48 20.66 15.02
CA THR A 205 9.48 19.72 13.90
C THR A 205 10.33 20.21 12.74
N VAL A 206 10.28 21.50 12.38
CA VAL A 206 11.14 22.06 11.34
C VAL A 206 12.62 21.95 11.71
N LEU A 207 12.97 22.30 12.93
CA LEU A 207 14.36 22.19 13.42
C LEU A 207 14.84 20.74 13.44
N LEU A 208 13.96 19.79 13.89
CA LEU A 208 14.26 18.38 13.85
C LEU A 208 14.49 17.88 12.43
N ALA A 209 13.66 18.32 11.47
CA ALA A 209 13.78 17.94 10.06
C ALA A 209 15.13 18.39 9.46
N ASP A 210 15.57 19.61 9.74
CA ASP A 210 16.87 20.11 9.29
C ASP A 210 18.02 19.31 9.92
N GLN A 211 17.96 19.06 11.22
CA GLN A 211 19.02 18.31 11.92
C GLN A 211 19.09 16.86 11.41
N ILE A 212 17.97 16.20 11.19
CA ILE A 212 17.92 14.86 10.59
C ILE A 212 18.48 14.88 9.16
N MET A 213 18.18 15.89 8.37
CA MET A 213 18.72 16.03 7.02
C MET A 213 20.25 16.12 7.03
N TYR A 214 20.84 17.02 7.82
CA TYR A 214 22.29 17.15 7.92
C TYR A 214 22.97 15.91 8.49
N THR A 215 22.37 15.29 9.51
CA THR A 215 22.85 14.04 10.08
C THR A 215 22.80 12.91 9.06
N GLY A 216 21.70 12.79 8.31
CA GLY A 216 21.55 11.82 7.25
C GLY A 216 22.62 11.93 6.17
N PHE A 217 22.88 13.13 5.67
CA PHE A 217 23.97 13.36 4.70
C PHE A 217 25.35 13.02 5.26
N LYS A 218 25.65 13.40 6.49
CA LYS A 218 26.92 13.08 7.15
C LYS A 218 27.14 11.58 7.24
N TYR A 219 26.16 10.83 7.73
CA TYR A 219 26.31 9.39 7.94
C TYR A 219 26.15 8.59 6.64
N SER A 220 25.45 9.08 5.63
CA SER A 220 25.46 8.50 4.28
C SER A 220 26.85 8.59 3.65
N THR A 221 27.53 9.74 3.81
CA THR A 221 28.92 9.92 3.37
C THR A 221 29.88 8.98 4.09
N ILE A 222 29.72 8.82 5.41
CA ILE A 222 30.55 7.90 6.21
C ILE A 222 30.27 6.41 5.82
N ALA A 223 29.02 6.07 5.56
CA ALA A 223 28.63 4.73 5.15
C ALA A 223 29.26 4.31 3.82
N GLY A 224 29.45 5.27 2.89
CA GLY A 224 30.07 5.03 1.59
C GLY A 224 29.41 3.92 0.78
N VAL A 225 28.07 3.80 0.85
CA VAL A 225 27.31 2.74 0.20
C VAL A 225 27.37 2.89 -1.31
N SER A 226 27.75 1.82 -2.00
CA SER A 226 27.86 1.75 -3.47
C SER A 226 27.27 0.46 -3.99
N ILE A 227 26.95 0.38 -5.28
CA ILE A 227 26.39 -0.81 -5.93
C ILE A 227 27.47 -1.47 -6.79
N GLY A 228 27.76 -2.72 -6.46
CA GLY A 228 28.63 -3.58 -7.29
C GLY A 228 27.82 -4.73 -7.89
N VAL A 229 28.34 -5.31 -9.00
CA VAL A 229 27.71 -6.47 -9.65
C VAL A 229 27.62 -7.68 -8.70
N ASN A 230 28.61 -7.83 -7.82
CA ASN A 230 28.66 -8.93 -6.85
C ASN A 230 27.61 -8.80 -5.73
N ASP A 231 27.13 -7.58 -5.46
CA ASP A 231 26.11 -7.33 -4.43
C ASP A 231 24.73 -7.84 -4.86
N MET A 232 24.55 -8.10 -6.18
CA MET A 232 23.34 -8.69 -6.74
C MET A 232 23.39 -10.21 -6.59
N VAL A 233 23.02 -10.72 -5.42
CA VAL A 233 23.06 -12.17 -5.13
C VAL A 233 21.92 -12.89 -5.85
N ILE A 234 22.27 -13.91 -6.66
CA ILE A 234 21.29 -14.77 -7.33
C ILE A 234 20.97 -15.95 -6.41
N PRO A 235 19.67 -16.24 -6.13
CA PRO A 235 19.31 -17.32 -5.23
C PRO A 235 19.76 -18.68 -5.76
N LYS A 236 20.42 -19.48 -4.92
CA LYS A 236 20.91 -20.83 -5.29
C LYS A 236 19.77 -21.77 -5.68
N GLN A 237 18.58 -21.55 -5.15
CA GLN A 237 17.40 -22.37 -5.40
C GLN A 237 16.67 -22.01 -6.71
N LYS A 238 17.01 -20.88 -7.36
CA LYS A 238 16.35 -20.39 -8.59
C LYS A 238 16.23 -21.47 -9.67
N SER A 239 17.35 -22.11 -10.01
CA SER A 239 17.37 -23.14 -11.08
C SER A 239 16.46 -24.32 -10.78
N LYS A 240 16.36 -24.73 -9.51
CA LYS A 240 15.49 -25.83 -9.10
C LYS A 240 14.01 -25.44 -9.18
N MET A 241 13.66 -24.22 -8.79
CA MET A 241 12.29 -23.69 -8.86
C MET A 241 11.84 -23.55 -10.31
N VAL A 242 12.68 -22.98 -11.18
CA VAL A 242 12.40 -22.81 -12.61
C VAL A 242 12.20 -24.16 -13.30
N MET A 243 13.10 -25.14 -13.07
CA MET A 243 12.95 -26.48 -13.62
C MET A 243 11.70 -27.21 -13.11
N GLY A 244 11.28 -26.95 -11.87
CA GLY A 244 10.00 -27.44 -11.32
C GLY A 244 8.81 -26.90 -12.13
N ALA A 245 8.75 -25.59 -12.30
CA ALA A 245 7.71 -24.91 -13.06
C ALA A 245 7.65 -25.37 -14.53
N GLU A 246 8.81 -25.54 -15.19
CA GLU A 246 8.87 -26.08 -16.57
C GLU A 246 8.28 -27.49 -16.68
N LYS A 247 8.46 -28.35 -15.68
CA LYS A 247 7.86 -29.68 -15.66
C LYS A 247 6.34 -29.60 -15.54
N GLU A 248 5.83 -28.76 -14.61
CA GLU A 248 4.39 -28.55 -14.44
C GLU A 248 3.76 -27.98 -15.72
N VAL A 249 4.41 -27.02 -16.38
CA VAL A 249 3.93 -26.49 -17.66
C VAL A 249 3.88 -27.59 -18.74
N LYS A 250 4.91 -28.44 -18.85
CA LYS A 250 4.92 -29.55 -19.79
C LYS A 250 3.82 -30.57 -19.50
N ASP A 251 3.49 -30.79 -18.25
CA ASP A 251 2.39 -31.71 -17.89
C ASP A 251 1.01 -31.09 -18.23
N ILE A 252 0.85 -29.78 -18.10
CA ILE A 252 -0.34 -29.08 -18.59
C ILE A 252 -0.44 -29.11 -20.12
N GLU A 253 0.67 -28.97 -20.83
CA GLU A 253 0.70 -29.13 -22.30
C GLU A 253 0.29 -30.54 -22.74
N LYS A 254 0.72 -31.58 -22.02
CA LYS A 254 0.25 -32.97 -22.28
C LYS A 254 -1.25 -33.12 -22.03
N GLN A 255 -1.79 -32.53 -20.95
CA GLN A 255 -3.22 -32.53 -20.66
C GLN A 255 -4.02 -31.80 -21.76
N TYR A 256 -3.51 -30.68 -22.24
CA TYR A 256 -4.08 -29.95 -23.38
C TYR A 256 -4.07 -30.81 -24.66
N ASN A 257 -2.93 -31.41 -25.00
CA ASN A 257 -2.80 -32.27 -26.18
C ASN A 257 -3.65 -33.56 -26.10
N SER A 258 -3.98 -34.00 -24.88
CA SER A 258 -4.92 -35.12 -24.68
C SER A 258 -6.40 -34.70 -24.65
N GLY A 259 -6.68 -33.38 -24.81
CA GLY A 259 -8.03 -32.86 -24.85
C GLY A 259 -8.73 -32.70 -23.51
N LEU A 260 -8.00 -32.77 -22.42
CA LEU A 260 -8.54 -32.58 -21.08
C LEU A 260 -8.74 -31.11 -20.69
N LEU A 261 -8.06 -30.21 -21.37
CA LEU A 261 -8.08 -28.77 -21.08
C LEU A 261 -8.41 -27.97 -22.34
N THR A 262 -9.11 -26.85 -22.18
CA THR A 262 -9.29 -25.85 -23.24
C THR A 262 -8.06 -24.96 -23.41
N ALA A 263 -7.92 -24.28 -24.55
CA ALA A 263 -6.83 -23.36 -24.81
C ALA A 263 -6.78 -22.20 -23.78
N GLY A 264 -7.96 -21.68 -23.36
CA GLY A 264 -8.07 -20.64 -22.34
C GLY A 264 -7.65 -21.10 -20.95
N GLU A 265 -8.05 -22.31 -20.56
CA GLU A 265 -7.64 -22.90 -19.27
C GLU A 265 -6.15 -23.19 -19.24
N ARG A 266 -5.56 -23.73 -20.32
CA ARG A 266 -4.12 -23.93 -20.47
C ARG A 266 -3.37 -22.61 -20.27
N TYR A 267 -3.78 -21.57 -21.00
CA TYR A 267 -3.18 -20.23 -20.91
C TYR A 267 -3.19 -19.71 -19.47
N ASN A 268 -4.35 -19.73 -18.80
CA ASN A 268 -4.49 -19.24 -17.44
C ASN A 268 -3.64 -20.02 -16.45
N LYS A 269 -3.63 -21.35 -16.53
CA LYS A 269 -2.82 -22.22 -15.65
C LYS A 269 -1.32 -22.00 -15.85
N VAL A 270 -0.85 -21.83 -17.08
CA VAL A 270 0.56 -21.55 -17.37
C VAL A 270 0.97 -20.19 -16.79
N VAL A 271 0.13 -19.15 -16.96
CA VAL A 271 0.39 -17.83 -16.41
C VAL A 271 0.44 -17.87 -14.88
N ASP A 272 -0.45 -18.62 -14.23
CA ASP A 272 -0.48 -18.73 -12.76
C ASP A 272 0.76 -19.46 -12.22
N ILE A 273 1.18 -20.56 -12.84
CA ILE A 273 2.41 -21.27 -12.46
C ILE A 273 3.60 -20.34 -12.50
N TRP A 274 3.75 -19.59 -13.59
CA TRP A 274 4.89 -18.67 -13.73
C TRP A 274 4.80 -17.48 -12.78
N SER A 275 3.59 -16.96 -12.51
CA SER A 275 3.40 -15.91 -11.49
C SER A 275 3.81 -16.40 -10.11
N HIS A 276 3.34 -17.60 -9.71
CA HIS A 276 3.68 -18.20 -8.43
C HIS A 276 5.19 -18.48 -8.29
N THR A 277 5.79 -19.04 -9.34
CA THR A 277 7.24 -19.30 -9.37
C THR A 277 8.04 -18.00 -9.24
N ASN A 278 7.60 -16.95 -9.92
CA ASN A 278 8.22 -15.62 -9.86
C ASN A 278 8.18 -15.05 -8.42
N ASP A 279 7.07 -15.23 -7.72
CA ASP A 279 6.92 -14.78 -6.33
C ASP A 279 7.77 -15.61 -5.37
N GLN A 280 7.84 -16.94 -5.56
CA GLN A 280 8.72 -17.82 -4.80
C GLN A 280 10.20 -17.44 -4.97
N VAL A 281 10.63 -17.19 -6.21
CA VAL A 281 12.01 -16.74 -6.50
C VAL A 281 12.28 -15.39 -5.86
N SER A 282 11.31 -14.47 -5.90
CA SER A 282 11.41 -13.16 -5.23
C SER A 282 11.59 -13.27 -3.72
N GLN A 283 10.78 -14.11 -3.07
CA GLN A 283 10.88 -14.36 -1.63
C GLN A 283 12.22 -15.00 -1.25
N ALA A 284 12.64 -16.03 -1.99
CA ALA A 284 13.94 -16.68 -1.78
C ALA A 284 15.10 -15.71 -1.95
N MET A 285 15.04 -14.85 -2.97
CA MET A 285 16.05 -13.82 -3.24
C MET A 285 16.10 -12.80 -2.09
N MET A 286 14.95 -12.26 -1.67
CA MET A 286 14.91 -11.28 -0.57
C MET A 286 15.38 -11.88 0.74
N LYS A 287 15.10 -13.15 1.01
CA LYS A 287 15.60 -13.86 2.20
C LYS A 287 17.11 -14.04 2.14
N GLU A 288 17.67 -14.52 1.02
CA GLU A 288 19.11 -14.76 0.88
C GLU A 288 19.91 -13.45 0.86
N LEU A 289 19.35 -12.38 0.27
CA LEU A 289 19.97 -11.06 0.23
C LEU A 289 19.88 -10.33 1.57
N GLY A 290 18.79 -10.57 2.33
CA GLY A 290 18.46 -9.88 3.57
C GLY A 290 19.04 -10.52 4.83
N THR A 291 19.57 -11.76 4.78
CA THR A 291 20.10 -12.45 5.94
C THR A 291 21.57 -12.78 5.79
N GLU A 292 22.35 -12.39 6.79
CA GLU A 292 23.75 -12.79 6.97
C GLU A 292 23.92 -13.54 8.28
N THR A 293 24.80 -14.55 8.27
CA THR A 293 25.18 -15.29 9.46
C THR A 293 26.54 -14.84 9.94
N SER A 294 26.61 -14.26 11.13
CA SER A 294 27.88 -13.96 11.80
C SER A 294 28.12 -14.93 12.95
N LYS A 295 29.39 -15.28 13.16
CA LYS A 295 29.79 -16.08 14.31
C LYS A 295 30.06 -15.15 15.49
N ILE A 296 29.32 -15.33 16.58
CA ILE A 296 29.58 -14.62 17.82
C ILE A 296 30.85 -15.22 18.49
N SER A 297 31.50 -14.43 19.33
CA SER A 297 32.68 -14.82 20.15
C SER A 297 32.46 -16.11 20.94
N SER A 298 31.21 -16.48 21.24
CA SER A 298 30.83 -17.73 21.89
C SER A 298 30.72 -18.95 20.96
N GLY A 299 31.06 -18.83 19.67
CA GLY A 299 30.98 -19.90 18.67
C GLY A 299 29.58 -20.19 18.11
N LYS A 300 28.55 -19.53 18.58
CA LYS A 300 27.17 -19.63 18.02
C LYS A 300 27.04 -18.75 16.78
N SER A 301 26.41 -19.28 15.72
CA SER A 301 26.02 -18.52 14.55
C SER A 301 24.71 -17.80 14.85
N VAL A 302 24.68 -16.50 14.64
CA VAL A 302 23.46 -15.67 14.74
C VAL A 302 23.14 -15.09 13.39
N GLU A 303 21.90 -15.24 12.97
CA GLU A 303 21.36 -14.60 11.77
C GLU A 303 20.98 -13.16 12.10
N HIS A 304 21.42 -12.24 11.26
CA HIS A 304 21.06 -10.84 11.34
C HIS A 304 20.73 -10.28 9.96
N LYS A 305 20.09 -9.12 9.90
CA LYS A 305 19.83 -8.43 8.65
C LYS A 305 21.16 -8.08 7.96
N SER A 306 21.27 -8.40 6.67
CA SER A 306 22.47 -8.16 5.86
C SER A 306 22.84 -6.67 5.77
N PHE A 307 24.13 -6.40 5.68
CA PHE A 307 24.66 -5.07 5.34
C PHE A 307 24.95 -4.92 3.83
N ASN A 308 24.36 -5.78 3.00
CA ASN A 308 24.43 -5.64 1.55
C ASN A 308 23.83 -4.28 1.14
N SER A 309 24.55 -3.54 0.28
CA SER A 309 24.17 -2.19 -0.14
C SER A 309 22.81 -2.12 -0.83
N ILE A 310 22.51 -3.10 -1.69
CA ILE A 310 21.23 -3.16 -2.42
C ILE A 310 20.08 -3.45 -1.45
N TYR A 311 20.29 -4.38 -0.51
CA TYR A 311 19.30 -4.67 0.52
C TYR A 311 19.03 -3.46 1.41
N MET A 312 20.09 -2.77 1.85
CA MET A 312 19.93 -1.56 2.68
C MET A 312 19.16 -0.46 1.95
N MET A 313 19.41 -0.23 0.65
CA MET A 313 18.69 0.77 -0.14
C MET A 313 17.20 0.45 -0.27
N ALA A 314 16.86 -0.82 -0.44
CA ALA A 314 15.47 -1.25 -0.60
C ALA A 314 14.70 -1.34 0.73
N ASP A 315 15.31 -1.94 1.76
CA ASP A 315 14.68 -2.12 3.09
C ASP A 315 14.47 -0.78 3.79
N SER A 316 15.40 0.15 3.64
CA SER A 316 15.25 1.53 4.14
C SER A 316 14.17 2.35 3.42
N GLY A 317 13.78 1.96 2.20
CA GLY A 317 12.90 2.75 1.35
C GLY A 317 13.59 3.98 0.73
N ALA A 318 14.92 4.07 0.78
CA ALA A 318 15.70 5.17 0.21
C ALA A 318 15.61 5.17 -1.33
N ARG A 319 15.86 4.01 -1.94
CA ARG A 319 15.80 3.85 -3.40
C ARG A 319 15.59 2.39 -3.79
N GLY A 320 14.77 2.18 -4.81
CA GLY A 320 14.48 0.87 -5.34
C GLY A 320 13.33 0.16 -4.61
N SER A 321 12.70 -0.76 -5.28
CA SER A 321 11.65 -1.63 -4.74
C SER A 321 12.06 -3.10 -4.87
N ALA A 322 11.45 -3.99 -4.08
CA ALA A 322 11.66 -5.43 -4.19
C ALA A 322 11.42 -5.95 -5.63
N ALA A 323 10.45 -5.36 -6.35
CA ALA A 323 10.17 -5.69 -7.75
C ALA A 323 11.32 -5.33 -8.69
N GLN A 324 11.99 -4.20 -8.48
CA GLN A 324 13.15 -3.80 -9.28
C GLN A 324 14.37 -4.68 -8.98
N ILE A 325 14.61 -5.02 -7.71
CA ILE A 325 15.70 -5.91 -7.33
C ILE A 325 15.47 -7.33 -7.88
N ARG A 326 14.21 -7.80 -7.91
CA ARG A 326 13.83 -9.07 -8.52
C ARG A 326 14.28 -9.15 -9.99
N GLN A 327 14.09 -8.06 -10.76
CA GLN A 327 14.57 -8.03 -12.16
C GLN A 327 16.09 -8.05 -12.28
N LEU A 328 16.82 -7.51 -11.29
CA LEU A 328 18.29 -7.47 -11.28
C LEU A 328 18.91 -8.80 -10.88
N SER A 329 18.38 -9.48 -9.86
CA SER A 329 19.01 -10.65 -9.22
C SER A 329 18.15 -11.92 -9.23
N GLY A 330 16.83 -11.79 -9.40
CA GLY A 330 15.89 -12.90 -9.39
C GLY A 330 15.54 -13.38 -10.80
N MET A 331 14.32 -13.07 -11.23
CA MET A 331 13.75 -13.40 -12.52
C MET A 331 12.91 -12.22 -13.01
N ARG A 332 13.00 -11.88 -14.29
CA ARG A 332 12.21 -10.76 -14.83
C ARG A 332 10.70 -11.07 -14.88
N GLY A 333 10.35 -12.32 -15.20
CA GLY A 333 8.99 -12.82 -15.16
C GLY A 333 8.20 -12.64 -16.46
N LEU A 334 6.88 -12.58 -16.32
CA LEU A 334 5.95 -12.47 -17.44
C LEU A 334 5.87 -11.04 -17.97
N MET A 335 5.72 -10.92 -19.30
CA MET A 335 5.63 -9.63 -19.99
C MET A 335 4.24 -9.43 -20.59
N ALA A 336 3.77 -8.19 -20.57
CA ALA A 336 2.50 -7.82 -21.19
C ALA A 336 2.66 -7.46 -22.66
N LYS A 337 1.73 -7.91 -23.49
CA LYS A 337 1.58 -7.47 -24.89
C LYS A 337 0.95 -6.06 -24.93
N PRO A 338 1.03 -5.37 -26.08
CA PRO A 338 0.37 -4.06 -26.24
C PRO A 338 -1.15 -4.10 -26.02
N ASP A 339 -1.82 -5.20 -26.34
CA ASP A 339 -3.25 -5.44 -26.14
C ASP A 339 -3.66 -5.65 -24.67
N GLY A 340 -2.68 -5.84 -23.77
CA GLY A 340 -2.89 -6.10 -22.35
C GLY A 340 -2.85 -7.57 -21.96
N SER A 341 -2.87 -8.50 -22.91
CA SER A 341 -2.67 -9.93 -22.64
C SER A 341 -1.25 -10.21 -22.17
N ILE A 342 -1.06 -11.31 -21.45
CA ILE A 342 0.25 -11.70 -20.93
C ILE A 342 0.87 -12.72 -21.92
N ILE A 343 2.17 -12.61 -22.16
CA ILE A 343 2.92 -13.59 -22.96
C ILE A 343 3.17 -14.83 -22.10
N GLU A 344 2.78 -16.00 -22.57
CA GLU A 344 2.89 -17.27 -21.83
C GLU A 344 4.33 -17.63 -21.47
N THR A 345 5.28 -17.28 -22.34
CA THR A 345 6.70 -17.56 -22.14
C THR A 345 7.32 -16.50 -21.24
N PRO A 346 7.76 -16.85 -20.00
CA PRO A 346 8.37 -15.90 -19.08
C PRO A 346 9.83 -15.63 -19.47
N ILE A 347 10.34 -14.50 -18.98
CA ILE A 347 11.77 -14.22 -19.00
C ILE A 347 12.37 -14.76 -17.70
N THR A 348 13.02 -15.92 -17.77
CA THR A 348 13.62 -16.59 -16.61
C THR A 348 14.96 -16.00 -16.20
N ALA A 349 15.65 -15.33 -17.14
CA ALA A 349 16.89 -14.62 -16.88
C ALA A 349 16.66 -13.32 -16.10
N ASN A 350 17.69 -12.87 -15.40
CA ASN A 350 17.78 -11.56 -14.76
C ASN A 350 18.80 -10.67 -15.49
N PHE A 351 18.87 -9.40 -15.14
CA PHE A 351 19.81 -8.48 -15.79
C PHE A 351 21.28 -8.79 -15.47
N ARG A 352 21.58 -9.41 -14.32
CA ARG A 352 22.94 -9.82 -13.98
C ARG A 352 23.43 -10.97 -14.85
N GLU A 353 22.58 -11.96 -15.15
CA GLU A 353 22.88 -13.08 -16.04
C GLU A 353 22.95 -12.64 -17.51
N GLY A 354 22.20 -11.61 -17.85
CA GLY A 354 21.97 -11.17 -19.21
C GLY A 354 20.78 -11.87 -19.87
N LEU A 355 20.07 -11.15 -20.73
CA LEU A 355 18.91 -11.66 -21.46
C LEU A 355 19.36 -12.26 -22.79
N ASP A 356 18.70 -13.36 -23.19
CA ASP A 356 18.81 -13.89 -24.54
C ASP A 356 18.14 -12.96 -25.56
N VAL A 357 18.49 -13.07 -26.83
CA VAL A 357 17.97 -12.21 -27.90
C VAL A 357 16.45 -12.23 -27.95
N MET A 358 15.82 -13.40 -27.85
CA MET A 358 14.39 -13.56 -27.87
C MET A 358 13.72 -12.94 -26.61
N GLN A 359 14.33 -13.14 -25.45
CA GLN A 359 13.87 -12.55 -24.19
C GLN A 359 13.96 -11.01 -24.22
N TYR A 360 15.03 -10.48 -24.80
CA TYR A 360 15.17 -9.03 -25.00
C TYR A 360 14.09 -8.51 -25.95
N PHE A 361 13.83 -9.18 -27.07
CA PHE A 361 12.78 -8.78 -28.00
C PHE A 361 11.40 -8.78 -27.36
N ILE A 362 11.04 -9.83 -26.61
CA ILE A 362 9.78 -9.90 -25.84
C ILE A 362 9.67 -8.72 -24.87
N SER A 363 10.75 -8.35 -24.21
CA SER A 363 10.76 -7.24 -23.25
C SER A 363 10.49 -5.87 -23.87
N THR A 364 10.80 -5.71 -25.17
CA THR A 364 10.56 -4.43 -25.88
C THR A 364 9.08 -4.10 -26.03
N HIS A 365 8.20 -5.11 -26.10
CA HIS A 365 6.76 -4.90 -26.16
C HIS A 365 6.24 -4.21 -24.89
N GLY A 366 6.66 -4.68 -23.73
CA GLY A 366 6.30 -4.09 -22.46
C GLY A 366 6.86 -2.67 -22.26
N ALA A 367 8.10 -2.44 -22.68
CA ALA A 367 8.73 -1.13 -22.63
C ALA A 367 8.00 -0.11 -23.53
N ARG A 368 7.67 -0.50 -24.77
CA ARG A 368 6.92 0.38 -25.69
C ARG A 368 5.54 0.70 -25.17
N LYS A 369 4.83 -0.30 -24.63
CA LYS A 369 3.53 -0.09 -23.99
C LYS A 369 3.63 0.89 -22.82
N GLY A 370 4.62 0.71 -21.95
CA GLY A 370 4.85 1.62 -20.80
C GLY A 370 5.06 3.06 -21.24
N LEU A 371 5.87 3.30 -22.29
CA LEU A 371 6.10 4.62 -22.86
C LEU A 371 4.81 5.25 -23.41
N ALA A 372 4.05 4.49 -24.21
CA ALA A 372 2.79 4.95 -24.79
C ALA A 372 1.74 5.23 -23.71
N ASP A 373 1.59 4.32 -22.74
CA ASP A 373 0.66 4.48 -21.63
C ASP A 373 0.98 5.72 -20.79
N THR A 374 2.25 5.98 -20.52
CA THR A 374 2.68 7.18 -19.78
C THR A 374 2.25 8.45 -20.49
N ALA A 375 2.51 8.54 -21.81
CA ALA A 375 2.15 9.73 -22.60
C ALA A 375 0.63 9.96 -22.66
N LEU A 376 -0.15 8.91 -22.88
CA LEU A 376 -1.61 9.02 -23.05
C LEU A 376 -2.35 9.19 -21.71
N LYS A 377 -1.96 8.45 -20.69
CA LYS A 377 -2.62 8.48 -19.38
C LYS A 377 -2.35 9.78 -18.61
N THR A 378 -1.20 10.40 -18.81
CA THR A 378 -0.89 11.72 -18.21
C THR A 378 -1.89 12.77 -18.67
N ALA A 379 -2.20 12.82 -19.98
CA ALA A 379 -3.20 13.73 -20.52
C ALA A 379 -4.61 13.46 -19.95
N ASN A 380 -5.00 12.19 -19.86
CA ASN A 380 -6.30 11.80 -19.29
C ASN A 380 -6.40 12.16 -17.79
N SER A 381 -5.34 11.97 -17.01
CA SER A 381 -5.30 12.37 -15.61
C SER A 381 -5.44 13.89 -15.44
N GLY A 382 -4.74 14.66 -16.26
CA GLY A 382 -4.86 16.13 -16.26
C GLY A 382 -6.28 16.59 -16.61
N TYR A 383 -6.90 15.99 -17.62
CA TYR A 383 -8.28 16.29 -18.00
C TYR A 383 -9.30 15.89 -16.91
N LEU A 384 -9.08 14.74 -16.23
CA LEU A 384 -9.91 14.34 -15.09
C LEU A 384 -9.83 15.37 -13.97
N THR A 385 -8.61 15.80 -13.61
CA THR A 385 -8.40 16.81 -12.56
C THR A 385 -9.12 18.11 -12.89
N ARG A 386 -9.00 18.58 -14.14
CA ARG A 386 -9.70 19.80 -14.58
C ARG A 386 -11.22 19.66 -14.43
N ARG A 387 -11.82 18.54 -14.88
CA ARG A 387 -13.28 18.32 -14.75
C ARG A 387 -13.71 18.25 -13.29
N LEU A 388 -12.90 17.63 -12.42
CA LEU A 388 -13.20 17.58 -10.98
C LEU A 388 -13.15 18.98 -10.36
N VAL A 389 -12.17 19.80 -10.70
CA VAL A 389 -12.09 21.20 -10.24
C VAL A 389 -13.30 22.00 -10.74
N ASP A 390 -13.65 21.92 -12.03
CA ASP A 390 -14.78 22.64 -12.61
C ASP A 390 -16.11 22.33 -11.88
N VAL A 391 -16.31 21.09 -11.46
CA VAL A 391 -17.53 20.66 -10.74
C VAL A 391 -17.51 21.04 -9.26
N SER A 392 -16.34 21.01 -8.63
CA SER A 392 -16.21 21.12 -7.16
C SER A 392 -15.75 22.50 -6.67
N GLN A 393 -15.40 23.45 -7.57
CA GLN A 393 -14.88 24.76 -7.19
C GLN A 393 -15.79 25.58 -6.27
N ASP A 394 -17.12 25.40 -6.39
CA ASP A 394 -18.11 26.12 -5.58
C ASP A 394 -18.26 25.55 -4.16
N LEU A 395 -17.64 24.40 -3.87
CA LEU A 395 -17.68 23.81 -2.53
C LEU A 395 -16.66 24.51 -1.61
N VAL A 396 -17.16 25.54 -0.93
CA VAL A 396 -16.40 26.35 0.03
C VAL A 396 -17.07 26.20 1.42
N VAL A 397 -16.27 26.27 2.46
CA VAL A 397 -16.79 26.31 3.84
C VAL A 397 -17.36 27.69 4.14
N ILE A 398 -18.69 27.80 4.31
CA ILE A 398 -19.38 29.06 4.49
C ILE A 398 -19.80 29.29 5.94
N GLU A 399 -20.27 28.23 6.62
CA GLU A 399 -20.85 28.26 7.96
C GLU A 399 -20.04 27.40 8.91
N GLU A 400 -20.11 27.71 10.20
CA GLU A 400 -19.50 26.85 11.22
C GLU A 400 -20.33 25.59 11.48
N ASP A 401 -21.65 25.71 11.55
CA ASP A 401 -22.56 24.60 11.87
C ASP A 401 -23.92 24.76 11.17
N CYS A 402 -24.32 23.79 10.38
CA CYS A 402 -25.64 23.73 9.73
C CYS A 402 -26.76 23.15 10.63
N GLY A 403 -26.42 22.60 11.82
CA GLY A 403 -27.38 22.02 12.75
C GLY A 403 -28.03 20.71 12.29
N THR A 404 -27.51 20.02 11.26
CA THR A 404 -28.10 18.79 10.76
C THR A 404 -28.18 17.69 11.81
N LYS A 405 -29.25 16.90 11.77
CA LYS A 405 -29.45 15.67 12.56
C LYS A 405 -29.15 14.41 11.77
N SER A 406 -28.83 14.55 10.51
CA SER A 406 -28.50 13.45 9.60
C SER A 406 -26.99 13.19 9.59
N GLY A 407 -26.59 11.92 9.55
CA GLY A 407 -25.18 11.52 9.51
C GLY A 407 -25.01 10.12 8.96
N ILE A 408 -23.77 9.66 8.93
CA ILE A 408 -23.40 8.35 8.42
C ILE A 408 -22.89 7.48 9.57
N LEU A 409 -23.34 6.21 9.60
CA LEU A 409 -22.81 5.20 10.49
C LEU A 409 -21.50 4.65 9.92
N MET A 410 -20.40 4.85 10.63
CA MET A 410 -19.10 4.31 10.29
C MET A 410 -18.84 3.01 11.02
N LYS A 411 -18.38 1.99 10.25
CA LYS A 411 -17.94 0.67 10.71
C LYS A 411 -16.58 0.36 10.09
N PRO A 412 -15.78 -0.55 10.66
CA PRO A 412 -14.58 -1.03 10.00
C PRO A 412 -14.94 -1.67 8.65
N LEU A 413 -14.11 -1.47 7.64
CA LEU A 413 -14.27 -2.11 6.34
C LEU A 413 -13.58 -3.48 6.39
N ILE A 414 -14.39 -4.53 6.29
CA ILE A 414 -13.92 -5.91 6.31
C ILE A 414 -14.16 -6.52 4.93
N GLU A 415 -13.12 -6.97 4.26
CA GLU A 415 -13.20 -7.69 2.98
C GLU A 415 -12.43 -9.01 3.08
N GLY A 416 -13.08 -10.13 2.74
CA GLY A 416 -12.44 -11.44 2.75
C GLY A 416 -11.91 -11.93 4.10
N GLY A 417 -12.46 -11.39 5.22
CA GLY A 417 -12.01 -11.74 6.57
C GLY A 417 -10.88 -10.85 7.11
N ASP A 418 -10.28 -10.00 6.26
CA ASP A 418 -9.28 -9.02 6.69
C ASP A 418 -9.92 -7.65 6.89
N ILE A 419 -9.47 -6.94 7.91
CA ILE A 419 -9.82 -5.53 8.11
C ILE A 419 -8.97 -4.72 7.12
N VAL A 420 -9.60 -4.26 6.03
CA VAL A 420 -8.94 -3.43 5.01
C VAL A 420 -8.68 -2.03 5.55
N GLU A 421 -9.69 -1.44 6.21
CA GLU A 421 -9.58 -0.15 6.88
C GLU A 421 -10.17 -0.26 8.29
N PRO A 422 -9.37 -0.03 9.33
CA PRO A 422 -9.86 -0.01 10.70
C PRO A 422 -10.79 1.20 10.93
N LEU A 423 -11.71 1.07 11.90
CA LEU A 423 -12.65 2.15 12.23
C LEU A 423 -11.92 3.46 12.55
N GLN A 424 -10.77 3.38 13.19
CA GLN A 424 -9.93 4.51 13.59
C GLN A 424 -9.57 5.43 12.42
N GLU A 425 -9.07 4.88 11.33
CA GLU A 425 -8.68 5.64 10.13
C GLU A 425 -9.91 6.27 9.44
N ARG A 426 -11.05 5.57 9.47
CA ARG A 426 -12.30 6.04 8.83
C ARG A 426 -12.98 7.18 9.58
N VAL A 427 -12.83 7.26 10.89
CA VAL A 427 -13.48 8.29 11.73
C VAL A 427 -12.55 9.44 12.12
N LEU A 428 -11.25 9.28 11.94
CA LEU A 428 -10.26 10.30 12.24
C LEU A 428 -10.56 11.63 11.52
N GLY A 429 -10.58 12.73 12.27
CA GLY A 429 -10.86 14.06 11.74
C GLY A 429 -12.34 14.36 11.44
N ARG A 430 -13.28 13.44 11.74
CA ARG A 430 -14.71 13.68 11.60
C ARG A 430 -15.32 14.17 12.91
N THR A 431 -16.49 14.79 12.82
CA THR A 431 -17.23 15.30 13.99
C THR A 431 -18.33 14.31 14.36
N LEU A 432 -18.47 14.02 15.65
CA LEU A 432 -19.56 13.18 16.18
C LEU A 432 -20.93 13.81 15.94
N LEU A 433 -21.89 12.99 15.51
CA LEU A 433 -23.29 13.41 15.36
C LEU A 433 -24.08 13.21 16.66
N LYS A 434 -23.85 12.12 17.37
CA LYS A 434 -24.55 11.72 18.60
C LYS A 434 -23.57 11.53 19.73
N ASP A 435 -24.05 11.62 20.96
CA ASP A 435 -23.24 11.28 22.13
C ASP A 435 -22.79 9.83 22.06
N LEU A 436 -21.53 9.60 22.36
CA LEU A 436 -20.93 8.30 22.38
C LEU A 436 -21.01 7.69 23.77
N THR A 437 -21.69 6.55 23.90
CA THR A 437 -21.89 5.83 25.17
C THR A 437 -21.25 4.46 25.11
N VAL A 438 -20.80 3.92 26.24
CA VAL A 438 -20.35 2.53 26.36
C VAL A 438 -21.54 1.59 26.22
N LYS A 439 -21.36 0.43 25.57
CA LYS A 439 -22.42 -0.57 25.31
C LYS A 439 -23.18 -1.01 26.58
N ASP A 440 -22.53 -1.00 27.73
CA ASP A 440 -23.08 -1.50 29.00
C ASP A 440 -23.34 -0.43 30.08
N SER A 441 -22.94 0.83 29.84
CA SER A 441 -23.17 1.95 30.75
C SER A 441 -23.79 3.13 30.00
N LYS A 442 -24.58 3.96 30.73
CA LYS A 442 -25.13 5.19 30.18
C LYS A 442 -24.14 6.36 30.24
N ASP A 443 -22.90 6.11 30.59
CA ASP A 443 -21.91 7.16 30.72
C ASP A 443 -21.49 7.64 29.34
N ILE A 444 -21.53 8.96 29.15
CA ILE A 444 -21.11 9.60 27.90
C ILE A 444 -19.61 9.73 27.94
N ILE A 445 -18.92 9.06 26.99
CA ILE A 445 -17.47 9.17 26.80
C ILE A 445 -17.13 10.47 26.08
N LEU A 446 -17.84 10.75 24.98
CA LEU A 446 -17.62 11.93 24.15
C LEU A 446 -18.99 12.54 23.79
N PRO A 447 -19.19 13.86 23.98
CA PRO A 447 -20.43 14.53 23.60
C PRO A 447 -20.54 14.73 22.10
N ALA A 448 -21.78 14.85 21.61
CA ALA A 448 -22.05 15.20 20.21
C ALA A 448 -21.38 16.52 19.83
N GLY A 449 -20.90 16.59 18.56
CA GLY A 449 -20.20 17.78 18.07
C GLY A 449 -18.70 17.81 18.38
N THR A 450 -18.16 16.80 19.08
CA THR A 450 -16.71 16.68 19.34
C THR A 450 -15.98 16.24 18.08
N LEU A 451 -14.84 16.86 17.81
CA LEU A 451 -13.92 16.43 16.75
C LEU A 451 -13.19 15.16 17.21
N LEU A 452 -13.18 14.13 16.38
CA LEU A 452 -12.44 12.90 16.62
C LEU A 452 -10.98 13.10 16.19
N ASP A 453 -10.16 13.50 17.15
CA ASP A 453 -8.70 13.53 17.03
C ASP A 453 -8.09 12.18 17.45
N GLU A 454 -6.79 12.05 17.37
CA GLU A 454 -6.08 10.81 17.70
C GLU A 454 -6.29 10.36 19.14
N LYS A 455 -6.38 11.31 20.09
CA LYS A 455 -6.64 11.01 21.50
C LYS A 455 -8.05 10.43 21.68
N ASN A 456 -9.04 11.06 21.05
CA ASN A 456 -10.43 10.61 21.09
C ASN A 456 -10.62 9.26 20.37
N VAL A 457 -9.89 9.04 19.27
CA VAL A 457 -9.91 7.75 18.55
C VAL A 457 -9.27 6.62 19.37
N ALA A 458 -8.20 6.89 20.12
CA ALA A 458 -7.62 5.92 21.04
C ALA A 458 -8.59 5.49 22.15
N LEU A 459 -9.46 6.41 22.63
CA LEU A 459 -10.53 6.08 23.58
C LEU A 459 -11.59 5.16 22.97
N LEU A 460 -11.86 5.25 21.66
CA LEU A 460 -12.77 4.30 20.97
C LEU A 460 -12.24 2.88 21.01
N GLU A 461 -10.93 2.72 20.79
CA GLU A 461 -10.26 1.42 20.82
C GLU A 461 -10.27 0.82 22.24
N GLN A 462 -9.90 1.61 23.24
CA GLN A 462 -9.90 1.18 24.64
C GLN A 462 -11.26 0.68 25.10
N ASN A 463 -12.36 1.29 24.60
CA ASN A 463 -13.73 0.92 24.92
C ASN A 463 -14.35 -0.08 23.94
N ALA A 464 -13.58 -0.64 23.00
CA ALA A 464 -14.02 -1.62 22.00
C ALA A 464 -15.32 -1.22 21.27
N ILE A 465 -15.34 0.02 20.76
CA ILE A 465 -16.49 0.56 20.02
C ILE A 465 -16.29 0.28 18.53
N ASP A 466 -17.23 -0.45 17.93
CA ASP A 466 -17.15 -0.88 16.52
C ASP A 466 -17.99 0.00 15.58
N GLU A 467 -18.87 0.83 16.10
CA GLU A 467 -19.80 1.64 15.31
C GLU A 467 -19.88 3.07 15.85
N VAL A 468 -19.75 4.07 14.98
CA VAL A 468 -19.81 5.48 15.35
C VAL A 468 -20.64 6.27 14.35
N TRP A 469 -21.56 7.10 14.85
CA TRP A 469 -22.32 8.05 14.04
C TRP A 469 -21.53 9.35 13.88
N VAL A 470 -21.17 9.67 12.63
CA VAL A 470 -20.39 10.87 12.30
C VAL A 470 -21.14 11.79 11.34
N ARG A 471 -20.83 13.07 11.40
CA ARG A 471 -21.28 14.05 10.41
C ARG A 471 -20.48 13.88 9.12
N SER A 472 -21.13 14.17 8.01
CA SER A 472 -20.52 14.04 6.67
C SER A 472 -20.87 15.22 5.78
N ALA A 473 -19.98 15.50 4.83
CA ALA A 473 -20.22 16.45 3.76
C ALA A 473 -21.49 16.12 2.94
N ILE A 474 -21.77 14.82 2.74
CA ILE A 474 -22.91 14.34 1.95
C ILE A 474 -24.25 14.66 2.65
N THR A 475 -24.28 14.66 3.97
CA THR A 475 -25.49 14.91 4.77
C THR A 475 -25.61 16.36 5.25
N CYS A 476 -24.77 17.26 4.75
CA CYS A 476 -24.78 18.67 5.11
C CYS A 476 -26.03 19.35 4.52
N GLU A 477 -26.69 20.18 5.33
CA GLU A 477 -27.92 20.91 4.95
C GLU A 477 -27.65 22.36 4.51
N THR A 478 -26.38 22.79 4.43
CA THR A 478 -25.98 24.10 3.91
C THR A 478 -26.35 24.22 2.43
N ARG A 479 -27.05 25.27 2.03
CA ARG A 479 -27.58 25.41 0.65
C ARG A 479 -26.50 25.59 -0.40
N HIS A 480 -25.46 26.36 -0.10
CA HIS A 480 -24.34 26.64 -1.00
C HIS A 480 -23.05 26.33 -0.22
N GLY A 481 -22.23 25.40 -0.71
CA GLY A 481 -21.03 24.98 -0.01
C GLY A 481 -21.27 23.98 1.12
N ILE A 482 -20.48 24.06 2.18
CA ILE A 482 -20.46 23.08 3.29
C ILE A 482 -20.22 23.80 4.61
N CYS A 483 -20.66 23.23 5.75
CA CYS A 483 -20.31 23.75 7.06
C CYS A 483 -19.04 23.11 7.63
N ALA A 484 -18.34 23.81 8.50
CA ALA A 484 -17.08 23.38 9.11
C ALA A 484 -17.22 22.07 9.91
N LYS A 485 -18.28 21.92 10.68
CA LYS A 485 -18.50 20.68 11.47
C LYS A 485 -18.84 19.46 10.60
N CYS A 486 -19.52 19.61 9.46
CA CYS A 486 -19.79 18.49 8.55
C CYS A 486 -18.56 18.08 7.76
N TYR A 487 -17.67 19.00 7.43
CA TYR A 487 -16.39 18.71 6.83
C TYR A 487 -15.43 18.08 7.86
N GLY A 488 -15.30 18.70 9.04
CA GLY A 488 -14.45 18.26 10.12
C GLY A 488 -13.07 18.90 10.10
N ARG A 489 -12.02 18.10 10.20
CA ARG A 489 -10.62 18.53 10.35
C ARG A 489 -10.01 18.97 9.01
N ASP A 490 -9.33 20.12 9.01
CA ASP A 490 -8.37 20.47 7.97
C ASP A 490 -7.11 19.63 8.19
N LEU A 491 -6.84 18.71 7.28
CA LEU A 491 -5.71 17.78 7.37
C LEU A 491 -4.36 18.49 7.29
N ALA A 492 -4.29 19.64 6.58
CA ALA A 492 -3.06 20.41 6.48
C ALA A 492 -2.68 21.15 7.77
N LYS A 493 -3.68 21.52 8.60
CA LYS A 493 -3.46 22.30 9.83
C LYS A 493 -3.74 21.51 11.12
N GLY A 494 -4.34 20.33 10.99
CA GLY A 494 -4.67 19.46 12.14
C GLY A 494 -5.79 19.95 13.06
N ARG A 495 -6.55 20.98 12.68
CA ARG A 495 -7.67 21.59 13.43
C ARG A 495 -8.93 21.65 12.56
N ILE A 496 -10.05 22.01 13.18
CA ILE A 496 -11.31 22.23 12.43
C ILE A 496 -11.06 23.24 11.30
N VAL A 497 -11.63 22.94 10.12
CA VAL A 497 -11.48 23.77 8.93
C VAL A 497 -12.00 25.18 9.17
N SER A 498 -11.28 26.16 8.66
CA SER A 498 -11.68 27.60 8.75
C SER A 498 -12.74 27.90 7.69
N THR A 499 -13.63 28.83 8.00
CA THR A 499 -14.57 29.39 7.00
C THR A 499 -13.80 30.07 5.88
N GLY A 500 -14.26 29.88 4.62
CA GLY A 500 -13.62 30.39 3.43
C GLY A 500 -12.64 29.44 2.75
N GLU A 501 -12.36 28.25 3.32
CA GLU A 501 -11.48 27.25 2.68
C GLU A 501 -12.21 26.60 1.50
N ALA A 502 -11.57 26.55 0.33
CA ALA A 502 -12.08 25.93 -0.89
C ALA A 502 -11.85 24.40 -0.88
N VAL A 503 -12.60 23.69 -0.07
CA VAL A 503 -12.43 22.24 0.17
C VAL A 503 -12.66 21.40 -1.08
N GLY A 504 -13.53 21.84 -1.99
CA GLY A 504 -13.76 21.15 -3.26
C GLY A 504 -12.54 21.16 -4.18
N VAL A 505 -11.84 22.28 -4.28
CA VAL A 505 -10.59 22.38 -5.06
C VAL A 505 -9.49 21.53 -4.41
N VAL A 506 -9.37 21.57 -3.08
CA VAL A 506 -8.40 20.73 -2.35
C VAL A 506 -8.66 19.25 -2.63
N ALA A 507 -9.91 18.80 -2.58
CA ALA A 507 -10.27 17.42 -2.88
C ALA A 507 -9.95 17.03 -4.33
N ALA A 508 -10.32 17.86 -5.31
CA ALA A 508 -10.07 17.60 -6.72
C ALA A 508 -8.56 17.49 -7.03
N GLN A 509 -7.75 18.38 -6.47
CA GLN A 509 -6.30 18.35 -6.62
C GLN A 509 -5.68 17.14 -5.91
N SER A 510 -6.17 16.77 -4.74
CA SER A 510 -5.70 15.60 -3.99
C SER A 510 -6.01 14.27 -4.68
N ILE A 511 -7.06 14.22 -5.51
CA ILE A 511 -7.40 13.05 -6.35
C ILE A 511 -6.56 13.05 -7.64
N GLY A 512 -6.33 14.21 -8.24
CA GLY A 512 -5.67 14.34 -9.54
C GLY A 512 -4.15 14.21 -9.48
N GLU A 513 -3.50 14.70 -8.43
CA GLU A 513 -2.05 14.67 -8.28
C GLU A 513 -1.48 13.24 -8.31
N PRO A 514 -1.93 12.29 -7.45
CA PRO A 514 -1.43 10.93 -7.50
C PRO A 514 -1.74 10.22 -8.82
N GLY A 515 -2.84 10.55 -9.49
CA GLY A 515 -3.15 10.03 -10.82
C GLY A 515 -2.06 10.35 -11.84
N THR A 516 -1.58 11.59 -11.86
CA THR A 516 -0.47 12.01 -12.74
C THR A 516 0.85 11.34 -12.37
N GLN A 517 1.19 11.24 -11.08
CA GLN A 517 2.43 10.59 -10.62
C GLN A 517 2.43 9.07 -10.89
N LEU A 518 1.31 8.38 -10.67
CA LEU A 518 1.18 6.95 -10.94
C LEU A 518 1.37 6.63 -12.43
N THR A 519 0.85 7.46 -13.33
CA THR A 519 1.05 7.28 -14.77
C THR A 519 2.50 7.48 -15.19
N MET A 520 3.21 8.40 -14.58
CA MET A 520 4.65 8.60 -14.82
C MET A 520 5.50 7.43 -14.27
N ARG A 521 5.11 6.84 -13.12
CA ARG A 521 5.86 5.74 -12.48
C ARG A 521 5.68 4.38 -13.15
N THR A 522 4.60 4.12 -13.90
CA THR A 522 4.38 2.84 -14.58
C THR A 522 5.47 2.52 -15.60
N PHE A 523 6.16 3.51 -16.15
CA PHE A 523 7.30 3.36 -17.03
C PHE A 523 8.49 2.61 -16.38
N HIS A 524 8.74 2.84 -15.09
CA HIS A 524 9.89 2.26 -14.38
C HIS A 524 9.76 0.75 -14.10
N ILE A 525 8.57 0.16 -14.22
CA ILE A 525 8.35 -1.29 -14.05
C ILE A 525 8.71 -2.07 -15.33
N GLY A 526 8.91 -1.38 -16.46
CA GLY A 526 9.39 -1.98 -17.72
C GLY A 526 8.41 -2.97 -18.36
N GLY A 527 7.10 -2.85 -18.10
CA GLY A 527 6.06 -3.70 -18.69
C GLY A 527 5.99 -5.12 -18.13
N ALA A 528 6.68 -5.42 -17.02
CA ALA A 528 6.52 -6.68 -16.32
C ALA A 528 5.07 -6.81 -15.82
N ALA A 529 4.39 -7.88 -16.18
CA ALA A 529 3.03 -8.13 -15.73
C ALA A 529 3.02 -8.55 -14.27
N SER A 530 2.24 -7.84 -13.45
CA SER A 530 1.92 -8.22 -12.09
C SER A 530 0.45 -8.60 -12.06
N ARG A 531 0.17 -9.91 -12.06
CA ARG A 531 -1.17 -10.44 -11.86
C ARG A 531 -1.21 -11.01 -10.45
N SER A 532 -2.16 -10.54 -9.64
CA SER A 532 -2.49 -11.25 -8.42
C SER A 532 -3.08 -12.61 -8.82
N VAL A 533 -2.47 -13.69 -8.38
CA VAL A 533 -3.00 -15.04 -8.60
C VAL A 533 -4.41 -15.05 -8.00
N ALA A 534 -5.39 -15.42 -8.81
CA ALA A 534 -6.75 -15.52 -8.30
C ALA A 534 -6.76 -16.55 -7.15
N ALA A 535 -7.35 -16.17 -6.04
CA ALA A 535 -7.44 -17.07 -4.89
C ALA A 535 -8.17 -18.36 -5.32
N ASN A 536 -7.56 -19.50 -5.10
CA ASN A 536 -8.09 -20.82 -5.40
C ASN A 536 -8.43 -21.63 -4.13
N SER A 537 -8.10 -21.09 -2.98
CA SER A 537 -8.32 -21.71 -1.67
C SER A 537 -8.54 -20.67 -0.60
N ILE A 538 -9.21 -21.04 0.47
CA ILE A 538 -9.33 -20.28 1.71
C ILE A 538 -8.58 -21.03 2.81
N GLU A 539 -7.62 -20.34 3.40
CA GLU A 539 -6.90 -20.79 4.60
C GLU A 539 -7.33 -19.92 5.79
N ILE A 540 -7.63 -20.59 6.90
CA ILE A 540 -8.07 -19.92 8.12
C ILE A 540 -6.86 -19.34 8.86
N LYS A 541 -6.96 -18.08 9.27
CA LYS A 541 -5.89 -17.38 10.00
C LYS A 541 -5.97 -17.55 11.52
N THR A 542 -7.19 -17.78 12.06
CA THR A 542 -7.41 -17.99 13.51
C THR A 542 -8.07 -19.34 13.78
N SER A 543 -7.73 -19.98 14.90
CA SER A 543 -8.43 -21.20 15.32
C SER A 543 -9.81 -20.87 15.89
N GLY A 544 -10.81 -21.71 15.60
CA GLY A 544 -12.17 -21.50 16.06
C GLY A 544 -13.13 -22.60 15.62
N THR A 545 -14.44 -22.32 15.70
CA THR A 545 -15.50 -23.19 15.23
C THR A 545 -16.10 -22.62 13.94
N ALA A 546 -16.18 -23.42 12.90
CA ALA A 546 -16.74 -23.03 11.61
C ALA A 546 -18.27 -22.97 11.68
N ARG A 547 -18.87 -21.94 11.10
CA ARG A 547 -20.32 -21.79 10.98
C ARG A 547 -20.72 -21.41 9.57
N TYR A 548 -21.70 -22.12 9.02
CA TYR A 548 -22.22 -21.85 7.70
C TYR A 548 -23.29 -20.75 7.73
N HIS A 549 -23.12 -19.73 6.91
CA HIS A 549 -24.13 -18.71 6.69
C HIS A 549 -24.65 -18.79 5.25
N ASN A 550 -25.94 -19.09 5.11
CA ASN A 550 -26.61 -19.19 3.80
C ASN A 550 -25.88 -20.10 2.79
N LEU A 551 -25.25 -21.17 3.29
CA LEU A 551 -24.37 -22.04 2.54
C LEU A 551 -25.01 -23.42 2.38
N ASN A 552 -25.41 -23.74 1.15
CA ASN A 552 -25.95 -25.06 0.79
C ASN A 552 -24.85 -25.87 0.10
N VAL A 553 -24.71 -27.14 0.49
CA VAL A 553 -23.70 -28.04 -0.07
C VAL A 553 -24.37 -29.33 -0.58
N VAL A 554 -23.82 -29.84 -1.68
CA VAL A 554 -24.23 -31.14 -2.26
C VAL A 554 -23.04 -32.07 -2.35
N GLU A 555 -23.21 -33.32 -2.04
CA GLU A 555 -22.15 -34.33 -2.10
C GLU A 555 -21.95 -34.80 -3.56
N ASN A 556 -20.73 -34.64 -4.08
CA ASN A 556 -20.35 -35.07 -5.41
C ASN A 556 -20.14 -36.60 -5.46
N THR A 557 -20.05 -37.17 -6.67
CA THR A 557 -19.71 -38.58 -6.91
C THR A 557 -18.41 -39.05 -6.27
N LYS A 558 -17.48 -38.12 -6.01
CA LYS A 558 -16.24 -38.37 -5.26
C LYS A 558 -16.37 -38.26 -3.75
N LYS A 559 -17.57 -37.99 -3.22
CA LYS A 559 -17.86 -37.69 -1.81
C LYS A 559 -17.32 -36.40 -1.27
N ASP A 560 -17.04 -35.43 -2.16
CA ASP A 560 -16.66 -34.08 -1.77
C ASP A 560 -17.91 -33.22 -1.63
N ASN A 561 -17.91 -32.29 -0.65
CA ASN A 561 -18.99 -31.33 -0.45
C ASN A 561 -18.79 -30.14 -1.38
N VAL A 562 -19.68 -29.94 -2.34
CA VAL A 562 -19.62 -28.84 -3.31
C VAL A 562 -20.69 -27.80 -2.99
N VAL A 563 -20.31 -26.53 -3.02
CA VAL A 563 -21.20 -25.40 -2.72
C VAL A 563 -22.08 -25.06 -3.90
N ILE A 564 -23.39 -24.97 -3.66
CA ILE A 564 -24.40 -24.59 -4.65
C ILE A 564 -25.03 -23.22 -4.39
N SER A 565 -24.71 -22.57 -3.28
CA SER A 565 -25.22 -21.24 -2.97
C SER A 565 -24.34 -20.16 -3.61
N ARG A 566 -24.97 -19.10 -4.19
CA ARG A 566 -24.26 -17.96 -4.79
C ARG A 566 -23.81 -16.91 -3.76
N SER A 567 -24.44 -16.90 -2.59
CA SER A 567 -24.19 -15.97 -1.48
C SER A 567 -23.82 -16.70 -0.19
N GLY A 568 -23.13 -17.84 -0.31
CA GLY A 568 -22.69 -18.62 0.85
C GLY A 568 -21.49 -17.96 1.53
N GLU A 569 -21.50 -17.91 2.86
CA GLU A 569 -20.41 -17.39 3.67
C GLU A 569 -20.06 -18.39 4.77
N LEU A 570 -18.77 -18.43 5.10
CA LEU A 570 -18.22 -19.21 6.19
C LEU A 570 -17.74 -18.28 7.28
N GLY A 571 -18.31 -18.36 8.47
CA GLY A 571 -17.87 -17.62 9.66
C GLY A 571 -17.00 -18.50 10.57
N ILE A 572 -15.99 -17.92 11.18
CA ILE A 572 -15.17 -18.57 12.21
C ILE A 572 -15.47 -17.92 13.55
N LEU A 573 -16.02 -18.72 14.47
CA LEU A 573 -16.41 -18.31 15.82
C LEU A 573 -15.30 -18.67 16.81
N ASP A 574 -15.06 -17.79 17.75
CA ASP A 574 -14.19 -18.04 18.91
C ASP A 574 -14.94 -18.86 19.99
N ASP A 575 -14.22 -19.37 20.98
CA ASP A 575 -14.78 -20.08 22.14
C ASP A 575 -15.82 -19.25 22.93
N SER A 576 -15.80 -17.92 22.77
CA SER A 576 -16.79 -16.99 23.32
C SER A 576 -18.04 -16.77 22.45
N GLY A 577 -18.14 -17.45 21.28
CA GLY A 577 -19.24 -17.29 20.33
C GLY A 577 -19.18 -15.99 19.48
N ARG A 578 -18.07 -15.26 19.51
CA ARG A 578 -17.86 -14.08 18.65
C ARG A 578 -17.28 -14.49 17.32
N GLU A 579 -17.81 -13.92 16.23
CA GLU A 579 -17.31 -14.13 14.88
C GLU A 579 -16.03 -13.31 14.68
N LYS A 580 -14.89 -14.00 14.43
CA LYS A 580 -13.59 -13.37 14.18
C LYS A 580 -13.33 -13.16 12.70
N GLU A 581 -13.71 -14.13 11.88
CA GLU A 581 -13.45 -14.12 10.45
C GLU A 581 -14.70 -14.53 9.69
N ARG A 582 -14.90 -13.92 8.52
CA ARG A 582 -16.00 -14.25 7.60
C ARG A 582 -15.46 -14.29 6.18
N TYR A 583 -15.68 -15.42 5.50
CA TYR A 583 -15.21 -15.68 4.15
C TYR A 583 -16.38 -15.95 3.22
N LYS A 584 -16.40 -15.26 2.08
CA LYS A 584 -17.36 -15.52 1.02
C LYS A 584 -16.86 -16.71 0.19
N ILE A 585 -17.69 -17.75 0.03
CA ILE A 585 -17.34 -18.94 -0.71
C ILE A 585 -18.02 -18.89 -2.08
N PRO A 586 -17.27 -19.03 -3.19
CA PRO A 586 -17.84 -19.01 -4.52
C PRO A 586 -18.64 -20.28 -4.83
N TYR A 587 -19.62 -20.16 -5.73
CA TYR A 587 -20.37 -21.29 -6.27
C TYR A 587 -19.43 -22.32 -6.93
N GLY A 588 -19.63 -23.59 -6.66
CA GLY A 588 -18.77 -24.65 -7.20
C GLY A 588 -17.53 -24.97 -6.38
N ALA A 589 -17.27 -24.24 -5.28
CA ALA A 589 -16.14 -24.53 -4.40
C ALA A 589 -16.37 -25.87 -3.65
N VAL A 590 -15.28 -26.60 -3.45
CA VAL A 590 -15.24 -27.83 -2.65
C VAL A 590 -14.89 -27.48 -1.22
N ILE A 591 -15.75 -27.80 -0.26
CA ILE A 591 -15.51 -27.58 1.18
C ILE A 591 -15.06 -28.88 1.83
N THR A 592 -13.98 -28.80 2.60
CA THR A 592 -13.38 -29.94 3.30
C THR A 592 -13.89 -30.12 4.74
N ILE A 593 -14.55 -29.12 5.30
CA ILE A 593 -15.07 -29.13 6.69
C ILE A 593 -16.59 -29.22 6.71
N LYS A 594 -17.15 -29.65 7.83
CA LYS A 594 -18.60 -29.66 8.10
C LYS A 594 -18.96 -28.43 8.95
N ASP A 595 -20.25 -28.11 8.96
CA ASP A 595 -20.79 -27.10 9.86
C ASP A 595 -20.49 -27.44 11.32
N GLU A 596 -20.21 -26.45 12.14
CA GLU A 596 -19.81 -26.56 13.55
C GLU A 596 -18.52 -27.37 13.83
N ALA A 597 -17.71 -27.64 12.81
CA ALA A 597 -16.42 -28.32 13.00
C ALA A 597 -15.37 -27.35 13.59
N LYS A 598 -14.53 -27.87 14.48
CA LYS A 598 -13.35 -27.13 14.97
C LYS A 598 -12.27 -27.09 13.89
N VAL A 599 -11.72 -25.91 13.67
CA VAL A 599 -10.69 -25.64 12.66
C VAL A 599 -9.45 -25.06 13.31
N ALA A 600 -8.31 -25.44 12.78
CA ALA A 600 -7.01 -24.96 13.24
C ALA A 600 -6.49 -23.85 12.34
N MET A 601 -5.65 -22.98 12.89
CA MET A 601 -4.92 -21.95 12.14
C MET A 601 -4.09 -22.60 11.02
N GLY A 602 -4.15 -22.04 9.79
CA GLY A 602 -3.45 -22.53 8.59
C GLY A 602 -4.16 -23.70 7.89
N GLN A 603 -5.37 -24.09 8.31
CA GLN A 603 -6.14 -25.16 7.66
C GLN A 603 -6.85 -24.64 6.43
N THR A 604 -6.66 -25.30 5.27
CA THR A 604 -7.43 -25.03 4.05
C THR A 604 -8.84 -25.60 4.18
N VAL A 605 -9.86 -24.77 4.05
CA VAL A 605 -11.26 -25.13 4.27
C VAL A 605 -12.09 -25.21 3.01
N ALA A 606 -11.72 -24.44 2.00
CA ALA A 606 -12.40 -24.47 0.70
C ALA A 606 -11.36 -24.35 -0.43
N THR A 607 -11.62 -25.04 -1.54
CA THR A 607 -10.81 -24.98 -2.76
C THR A 607 -11.72 -24.86 -3.98
N TRP A 608 -11.33 -24.10 -4.97
CA TRP A 608 -12.06 -23.95 -6.24
C TRP A 608 -11.11 -23.63 -7.39
N ASP A 609 -11.59 -23.84 -8.61
CA ASP A 609 -10.90 -23.33 -9.80
C ASP A 609 -11.48 -21.94 -10.15
N PRO A 610 -10.69 -20.85 -10.08
CA PRO A 610 -11.20 -19.51 -10.34
C PRO A 610 -11.53 -19.25 -11.82
N TYR A 611 -11.13 -20.15 -12.72
CA TYR A 611 -11.32 -20.01 -14.17
C TYR A 611 -12.49 -20.81 -14.72
N THR A 612 -13.06 -21.69 -13.91
CA THR A 612 -14.20 -22.51 -14.29
C THR A 612 -15.41 -22.23 -13.39
N THR A 613 -16.58 -22.03 -14.00
CA THR A 613 -17.85 -21.93 -13.26
C THR A 613 -18.68 -23.18 -13.60
N PRO A 614 -18.63 -24.24 -12.78
CA PRO A 614 -19.36 -25.46 -13.06
C PRO A 614 -20.86 -25.25 -12.90
N PHE A 615 -21.67 -25.89 -13.76
CA PHE A 615 -23.10 -26.06 -13.49
C PHE A 615 -23.32 -27.36 -12.73
N ILE A 616 -23.88 -27.26 -11.54
CA ILE A 616 -24.07 -28.40 -10.64
C ILE A 616 -25.55 -28.76 -10.63
N THR A 617 -25.86 -30.05 -10.88
CA THR A 617 -27.22 -30.58 -10.82
C THR A 617 -27.54 -31.06 -9.40
N GLU A 618 -28.67 -30.63 -8.85
CA GLU A 618 -29.14 -31.05 -7.53
C GLU A 618 -29.90 -32.39 -7.57
N THR A 619 -30.37 -32.80 -8.76
CA THR A 619 -31.16 -34.00 -8.94
C THR A 619 -30.67 -34.85 -10.11
N ALA A 620 -30.91 -36.15 -10.07
CA ALA A 620 -30.58 -37.05 -11.17
C ALA A 620 -31.54 -36.88 -12.37
N GLY A 621 -30.98 -36.85 -13.58
CA GLY A 621 -31.76 -36.68 -14.82
C GLY A 621 -30.91 -36.77 -16.07
N ILE A 622 -31.54 -36.66 -17.22
CA ILE A 622 -30.89 -36.63 -18.55
C ILE A 622 -30.75 -35.17 -18.98
N VAL A 623 -29.55 -34.78 -19.44
CA VAL A 623 -29.27 -33.45 -19.93
C VAL A 623 -29.73 -33.32 -21.38
N GLU A 624 -30.53 -32.31 -21.68
CA GLU A 624 -30.99 -31.94 -23.02
C GLU A 624 -30.59 -30.49 -23.31
N PHE A 625 -29.96 -30.26 -24.47
CA PHE A 625 -29.59 -28.93 -24.96
C PHE A 625 -30.74 -28.39 -25.82
N LYS A 626 -31.22 -27.18 -25.49
CA LYS A 626 -32.30 -26.52 -26.23
C LYS A 626 -31.79 -25.19 -26.80
N ASP A 627 -32.20 -24.88 -28.06
CA ASP A 627 -31.89 -23.65 -28.78
C ASP A 627 -30.36 -23.47 -29.05
N PHE A 628 -29.63 -24.59 -29.21
CA PHE A 628 -28.22 -24.61 -29.62
C PHE A 628 -28.17 -24.76 -31.17
N GLU A 629 -28.17 -23.63 -31.89
CA GLU A 629 -28.10 -23.60 -33.36
C GLU A 629 -26.74 -23.11 -33.83
N ASP A 630 -26.05 -23.93 -34.66
CA ASP A 630 -24.72 -23.61 -35.19
C ASP A 630 -24.76 -22.33 -36.04
N GLY A 631 -23.84 -21.42 -35.81
CA GLY A 631 -23.70 -20.14 -36.53
C GLY A 631 -24.64 -19.04 -36.03
N VAL A 632 -25.71 -19.35 -35.30
CA VAL A 632 -26.68 -18.37 -34.77
C VAL A 632 -26.49 -18.20 -33.27
N SER A 633 -26.68 -19.22 -32.47
CA SER A 633 -26.58 -19.17 -31.00
C SER A 633 -25.26 -19.72 -30.47
N ILE A 634 -24.60 -20.60 -31.23
CA ILE A 634 -23.33 -21.19 -30.88
C ILE A 634 -22.34 -21.12 -32.03
N ASP A 635 -21.06 -21.05 -31.72
CA ASP A 635 -19.92 -21.24 -32.64
C ASP A 635 -19.18 -22.51 -32.24
N ARG A 636 -18.93 -23.38 -33.21
CA ARG A 636 -18.03 -24.52 -33.04
C ARG A 636 -16.63 -24.11 -33.44
N VAL A 637 -15.75 -24.07 -32.50
CA VAL A 637 -14.32 -23.80 -32.75
C VAL A 637 -13.58 -25.12 -32.64
N THR A 638 -13.04 -25.59 -33.77
CA THR A 638 -12.19 -26.78 -33.81
C THR A 638 -10.75 -26.31 -33.59
N ASP A 639 -10.07 -26.89 -32.62
CA ASP A 639 -8.65 -26.63 -32.40
C ASP A 639 -7.83 -27.38 -33.47
N ASP A 640 -7.07 -26.64 -34.29
CA ASP A 640 -6.30 -27.19 -35.39
C ASP A 640 -5.18 -28.18 -34.95
N LEU A 641 -4.74 -28.09 -33.67
CA LEU A 641 -3.71 -28.95 -33.11
C LEU A 641 -4.24 -30.24 -32.48
N THR A 642 -5.37 -30.16 -31.82
CA THR A 642 -5.94 -31.28 -31.05
C THR A 642 -7.11 -31.95 -31.75
N GLY A 643 -7.73 -31.30 -32.73
CA GLY A 643 -8.95 -31.75 -33.41
C GLY A 643 -10.18 -31.78 -32.54
N ILE A 644 -10.16 -31.18 -31.37
CA ILE A 644 -11.28 -31.14 -30.43
C ILE A 644 -12.19 -29.98 -30.76
N GLU A 645 -13.49 -30.27 -30.84
CA GLU A 645 -14.52 -29.26 -31.01
C GLU A 645 -14.90 -28.67 -29.66
N THR A 646 -14.79 -27.35 -29.54
CA THR A 646 -15.29 -26.57 -28.39
C THR A 646 -16.52 -25.77 -28.86
N ILE A 647 -17.62 -25.87 -28.12
CA ILE A 647 -18.85 -25.15 -28.39
C ILE A 647 -18.83 -23.87 -27.55
N LEU A 648 -18.81 -22.71 -28.23
CA LEU A 648 -18.88 -21.38 -27.61
C LEU A 648 -20.28 -20.80 -27.83
N ILE A 649 -20.92 -20.35 -26.75
CA ILE A 649 -22.19 -19.62 -26.83
C ILE A 649 -21.89 -18.17 -27.25
N LYS A 650 -22.56 -17.67 -28.30
CA LYS A 650 -22.39 -16.29 -28.75
C LYS A 650 -22.95 -15.31 -27.75
N ASP A 651 -22.32 -14.15 -27.64
CA ASP A 651 -22.81 -13.07 -26.82
C ASP A 651 -24.15 -12.55 -27.40
N GLN A 652 -25.14 -12.37 -26.52
CA GLN A 652 -26.50 -11.87 -26.90
C GLN A 652 -26.47 -10.45 -27.51
N THR A 653 -25.36 -9.73 -27.33
CA THR A 653 -25.15 -8.40 -27.93
C THR A 653 -24.59 -8.45 -29.36
N SER A 654 -24.20 -9.63 -29.86
CA SER A 654 -23.66 -9.76 -31.21
C SER A 654 -24.77 -9.57 -32.28
N VAL A 655 -24.40 -8.93 -33.38
CA VAL A 655 -25.33 -8.61 -34.49
C VAL A 655 -25.92 -9.87 -35.13
N SER A 656 -25.29 -11.01 -35.00
CA SER A 656 -25.68 -12.31 -35.54
C SER A 656 -26.56 -13.15 -34.62
N PHE A 657 -26.79 -12.71 -33.38
CA PHE A 657 -27.60 -13.45 -32.41
C PHE A 657 -29.09 -13.19 -32.60
N ASP A 658 -29.89 -14.25 -32.84
CA ASP A 658 -31.35 -14.11 -32.87
C ASP A 658 -31.90 -14.01 -31.43
N LYS A 659 -32.49 -12.86 -31.10
CA LYS A 659 -33.03 -12.54 -29.78
C LYS A 659 -34.15 -13.46 -29.32
N ASN A 660 -34.72 -14.26 -30.23
CA ASN A 660 -35.76 -15.27 -29.89
C ASN A 660 -35.19 -16.59 -29.41
N LEU A 661 -33.89 -16.88 -29.66
CA LEU A 661 -33.23 -18.07 -29.23
C LEU A 661 -32.62 -17.83 -27.84
N LYS A 662 -32.89 -18.75 -26.92
CA LYS A 662 -32.29 -18.74 -25.57
C LYS A 662 -31.60 -20.08 -25.34
N PRO A 663 -30.31 -20.21 -25.63
CA PRO A 663 -29.58 -21.43 -25.40
C PRO A 663 -29.66 -21.81 -23.90
N MET A 664 -30.21 -22.97 -23.62
CA MET A 664 -30.40 -23.44 -22.25
C MET A 664 -30.12 -24.95 -22.12
N VAL A 665 -29.61 -25.34 -20.97
CA VAL A 665 -29.41 -26.72 -20.59
C VAL A 665 -30.61 -27.15 -19.73
N LYS A 666 -31.35 -28.16 -20.18
CA LYS A 666 -32.50 -28.74 -19.44
C LYS A 666 -32.11 -30.04 -18.81
N LEU A 667 -32.59 -30.26 -17.60
CA LEU A 667 -32.53 -31.56 -16.93
C LEU A 667 -33.92 -32.20 -17.01
N VAL A 668 -34.00 -33.34 -17.69
CA VAL A 668 -35.25 -34.08 -17.86
C VAL A 668 -35.23 -35.35 -16.97
N ALA A 669 -36.28 -35.53 -16.18
CA ALA A 669 -36.39 -36.74 -15.34
C ALA A 669 -36.65 -37.99 -16.19
N VAL A 670 -36.11 -39.12 -15.77
CA VAL A 670 -36.27 -40.44 -16.45
C VAL A 670 -37.72 -40.90 -16.49
N SER A 671 -38.57 -40.37 -15.61
CA SER A 671 -40.03 -40.58 -15.62
C SER A 671 -40.70 -39.24 -15.95
N TYR A 672 -41.13 -39.03 -17.14
CA TYR A 672 -41.94 -37.99 -17.80
C TYR A 672 -42.60 -36.86 -16.96
N THR A 673 -41.94 -36.35 -15.93
CA THR A 673 -42.35 -35.19 -15.15
C THR A 673 -41.33 -34.08 -15.31
N HIS A 674 -41.78 -32.95 -15.89
CA HIS A 674 -40.91 -31.76 -16.09
C HIS A 674 -40.36 -31.25 -14.77
N LEU A 675 -39.05 -31.33 -14.58
CA LEU A 675 -38.34 -30.57 -13.55
C LEU A 675 -38.17 -29.14 -14.04
N ARG A 676 -38.39 -28.17 -13.16
CA ARG A 676 -38.27 -26.71 -13.46
C ARG A 676 -36.94 -26.41 -14.12
N ALA A 677 -37.03 -25.72 -15.26
CA ALA A 677 -35.87 -25.13 -15.91
C ALA A 677 -35.29 -24.02 -15.03
N HIS A 678 -34.02 -24.09 -14.68
CA HIS A 678 -33.30 -22.93 -14.18
C HIS A 678 -32.94 -22.05 -15.36
N GLU A 679 -33.56 -20.87 -15.42
CA GLU A 679 -33.18 -19.82 -16.35
C GLU A 679 -31.81 -19.28 -15.96
N THR A 680 -30.81 -19.45 -16.82
CA THR A 680 -29.53 -18.78 -16.72
C THR A 680 -29.62 -17.47 -17.51
N SER A 681 -29.70 -16.37 -16.81
CA SER A 681 -29.46 -15.03 -17.38
C SER A 681 -28.00 -14.66 -17.21
#